data_f59741fa536fd4a31ab11b5a057594b9
#
_entry.id   f59741fa536fd4a31ab11b5a057594b9
#
_cell.length_a   1.000
_cell.length_b   1.000
_cell.length_c   1.000
_cell.angle_alpha   90.00
_cell.angle_beta   90.00
_cell.angle_gamma   90.00
#
_symmetry.space_group_name_H-M   'P 1'
#
loop_
_entity.id
_entity.type
_entity.pdbx_description
1 polymer ?
#
loop_
_entity_poly.entity_id
_entity_poly.type
_entity_poly.pdbx_seq_one_letter_code
_entity_poly.pdbx_strand_id
1 'polypeptide(L)'
;MNKQTLWRTAGMAGMACILGMAAWAAPAMAATAAAEPHAPLAHWPLDDGAGKLAAETVSGRRDPVNYVFNHARFKPASTPLWRPAATCIRGGCLLFDGYSTDIAAPGLTAAQLAGGFTLSAWVAPHAFEWGDGGHYSAFLSQFDTKAQQGLAFGMYRFGTWGLKLGFGGAVVDARVNDRKLPRDAWSHVAASYDPGTHRIALFLNGEQVLQVAAPADAALTVPALPLTVGRYSQPERIGGVFKLNTFLGLMDEVRVTAGPSVAADVAQAMAADLQAGQRQGVVPKLAPADLQIAAATFDGDRDRPRYHLQPDAGWMNEPHAPFYYGGQYHLFFQKNPFGPFWHQIHWGHWVSPDLVHWRELPIALAPEDDGLATDGAWSGSATYAADGTPVLFFTAGNDAVKPNQRTGMATPADITDPDLARWTKYPVPVTEQTQGQGRFGEFRDPFVFRNGDRWYQLVGSALPGRSGTALVYESSDLRHWTPRGPLFSVDASRYPGFEATWELPVLLPVGKGVDGRERHVFLNDVRGQAYYWTGVFDAASARFTPDQEAPRVFDVGHGHFSGPSGFVDPKTGRSIVFSIAQGRRSLQDEHDAGWAHNAGLPVTLSLGADGGLRVAPIAELVTLRRAQLLDLRDVTAPQAAAALAGLHGVALEVELELAPSAKAGKRGLALRVAPDQAEATQLYVDTARNRLEIDRSGSATRRQDGGGKGSGMVGNNAGGAAVQGGDFALGGEPLRLRLFLDGSMVEAYVNQRLSLTSRIYPNRPDADGLGLLAQEGDRVLSLKVWALGLNEKRN
;
A
#
# COMPACT_ATOMS: atom_id res chain seq x y z
N MET A 1 -11.66 -11.99 -13.52
CA MET A 1 -12.78 -12.14 -12.55
C MET A 1 -13.30 -10.74 -12.23
N ASN A 2 -14.58 -10.52 -12.47
CA ASN A 2 -15.19 -9.20 -12.47
C ASN A 2 -15.21 -8.61 -11.05
N LYS A 3 -14.52 -7.51 -10.83
CA LYS A 3 -14.45 -6.79 -9.54
C LYS A 3 -15.82 -6.25 -9.05
N GLN A 4 -16.80 -6.22 -9.91
CA GLN A 4 -18.13 -5.68 -9.61
C GLN A 4 -19.07 -6.65 -8.86
N THR A 5 -18.73 -7.94 -8.73
CA THR A 5 -19.63 -8.96 -8.14
C THR A 5 -19.53 -9.07 -6.61
N LEU A 6 -18.63 -8.34 -5.96
CA LEU A 6 -18.46 -8.43 -4.49
C LEU A 6 -19.38 -7.50 -3.66
N TRP A 7 -20.20 -6.68 -4.31
CA TRP A 7 -20.99 -5.64 -3.62
C TRP A 7 -22.47 -5.97 -3.38
N ARG A 8 -22.94 -7.16 -3.78
CA ARG A 8 -24.36 -7.51 -3.59
C ARG A 8 -24.54 -8.90 -3.01
N THR A 9 -24.26 -9.14 -1.75
CA THR A 9 -24.93 -10.14 -0.92
C THR A 9 -24.53 -9.99 0.56
N ALA A 10 -25.19 -9.12 1.28
CA ALA A 10 -25.41 -9.29 2.71
C ALA A 10 -26.91 -9.53 2.92
N GLY A 11 -27.31 -10.77 2.73
CA GLY A 11 -28.65 -11.24 3.02
C GLY A 11 -28.80 -11.52 4.52
N MET A 12 -29.92 -11.11 5.05
CA MET A 12 -30.39 -11.33 6.40
C MET A 12 -30.33 -12.78 6.86
N ALA A 13 -29.86 -13.02 8.07
CA ALA A 13 -30.28 -14.18 8.88
C ALA A 13 -30.68 -13.64 10.26
N GLY A 14 -31.98 -13.72 10.51
CA GLY A 14 -32.56 -13.40 11.81
C GLY A 14 -32.25 -14.50 12.82
N MET A 15 -32.05 -14.12 14.06
CA MET A 15 -32.08 -15.03 15.19
C MET A 15 -32.82 -14.33 16.35
N ALA A 16 -33.99 -14.89 16.64
CA ALA A 16 -34.82 -14.53 17.77
C ALA A 16 -34.18 -15.02 19.08
N CYS A 17 -34.12 -14.15 20.08
CA CYS A 17 -33.98 -14.58 21.47
C CYS A 17 -34.85 -13.76 22.40
N ILE A 18 -35.42 -14.50 23.34
CA ILE A 18 -36.55 -14.34 24.21
C ILE A 18 -36.32 -13.26 25.30
N LEU A 19 -37.42 -12.57 25.61
CA LEU A 19 -37.61 -11.57 26.65
C LEU A 19 -37.39 -12.10 28.09
N GLY A 20 -36.65 -11.32 28.86
CA GLY A 20 -36.73 -11.33 30.32
C GLY A 20 -37.02 -9.89 30.78
N MET A 21 -38.23 -9.60 31.26
CA MET A 21 -38.62 -8.32 31.84
C MET A 21 -38.05 -8.16 33.26
N ALA A 22 -37.19 -7.13 33.43
CA ALA A 22 -36.96 -6.54 34.74
C ALA A 22 -37.33 -5.07 34.67
N ALA A 23 -38.40 -4.71 35.39
CA ALA A 23 -38.83 -3.32 35.53
C ALA A 23 -37.85 -2.58 36.43
N TRP A 24 -37.10 -1.64 35.83
CA TRP A 24 -36.36 -0.60 36.55
C TRP A 24 -37.06 0.74 36.40
N ALA A 25 -37.40 1.33 37.53
CA ALA A 25 -37.91 2.69 37.61
C ALA A 25 -36.85 3.65 37.10
N ALA A 26 -37.17 4.41 36.05
CA ALA A 26 -36.35 5.49 35.55
C ALA A 26 -36.32 6.68 36.52
N PRO A 27 -35.13 7.21 36.87
CA PRO A 27 -35.11 8.52 37.55
C PRO A 27 -35.53 9.59 36.55
N ALA A 28 -36.37 10.51 36.98
CA ALA A 28 -36.76 11.70 36.22
C ALA A 28 -35.48 12.49 35.83
N MET A 29 -35.14 12.50 34.54
CA MET A 29 -34.08 13.35 34.02
C MET A 29 -34.52 14.81 34.12
N ALA A 30 -33.84 15.59 34.97
CA ALA A 30 -33.96 17.04 34.95
C ALA A 30 -33.61 17.55 33.55
N ALA A 31 -34.53 18.32 32.94
CA ALA A 31 -34.24 19.02 31.68
C ALA A 31 -33.08 19.99 31.94
N THR A 32 -31.90 19.69 31.38
CA THR A 32 -30.78 20.62 31.38
C THR A 32 -31.16 21.85 30.56
N ALA A 33 -30.98 23.04 31.13
CA ALA A 33 -31.22 24.32 30.46
C ALA A 33 -30.36 24.41 29.18
N ALA A 34 -30.85 25.11 28.15
CA ALA A 34 -30.06 25.43 26.97
C ALA A 34 -28.79 26.21 27.40
N ALA A 35 -27.65 25.87 26.79
CA ALA A 35 -26.38 26.54 27.06
C ALA A 35 -26.44 28.00 26.62
N GLU A 36 -25.68 28.89 27.29
CA GLU A 36 -25.55 30.30 26.90
C GLU A 36 -24.91 30.39 25.48
N PRO A 37 -25.29 31.34 24.63
CA PRO A 37 -24.70 31.55 23.32
C PRO A 37 -23.16 31.68 23.40
N HIS A 38 -22.48 31.02 22.47
CA HIS A 38 -20.99 30.91 22.38
C HIS A 38 -20.29 30.26 23.58
N ALA A 39 -21.02 29.67 24.54
CA ALA A 39 -20.41 28.86 25.57
C ALA A 39 -19.80 27.60 24.97
N PRO A 40 -18.56 27.21 25.34
CA PRO A 40 -17.96 25.97 24.83
C PRO A 40 -18.72 24.75 25.36
N LEU A 41 -19.10 23.84 24.48
CA LEU A 41 -19.74 22.57 24.80
C LEU A 41 -18.72 21.43 24.86
N ALA A 42 -17.69 21.46 24.00
CA ALA A 42 -16.57 20.55 24.01
C ALA A 42 -15.36 21.19 23.30
N HIS A 43 -14.16 20.90 23.78
CA HIS A 43 -12.92 21.38 23.16
C HIS A 43 -11.77 20.40 23.38
N TRP A 44 -11.23 19.84 22.28
CA TRP A 44 -10.01 19.05 22.23
C TRP A 44 -8.92 19.88 21.59
N PRO A 45 -7.99 20.47 22.40
CA PRO A 45 -6.83 21.20 21.87
C PRO A 45 -5.85 20.29 21.12
N LEU A 46 -5.83 18.98 21.46
CA LEU A 46 -4.89 17.97 20.97
C LEU A 46 -3.44 18.27 21.34
N ASP A 47 -3.22 18.96 22.45
CA ASP A 47 -1.93 19.41 22.97
C ASP A 47 -1.22 18.37 23.85
N ASP A 48 -1.76 17.16 24.02
CA ASP A 48 -1.27 16.19 24.99
C ASP A 48 0.15 15.73 24.73
N GLY A 49 0.60 15.68 23.46
CA GLY A 49 1.97 15.38 23.03
C GLY A 49 2.48 13.98 23.38
N ALA A 50 1.80 13.25 24.26
CA ALA A 50 2.14 11.90 24.69
C ALA A 50 0.93 11.20 25.31
N GLY A 51 1.00 9.86 25.45
CA GLY A 51 -0.03 9.05 26.07
C GLY A 51 -1.19 8.72 25.13
N LYS A 52 -2.22 8.09 25.67
CA LYS A 52 -3.34 7.47 24.93
C LYS A 52 -4.67 8.16 25.17
N LEU A 53 -4.65 9.33 25.73
CA LEU A 53 -5.82 10.09 26.12
C LEU A 53 -5.69 11.52 25.60
N ALA A 54 -6.76 12.05 25.03
CA ALA A 54 -6.87 13.44 24.63
C ALA A 54 -7.66 14.22 25.69
N ALA A 55 -7.12 15.36 26.12
CA ALA A 55 -7.81 16.24 27.05
C ALA A 55 -9.01 16.89 26.38
N GLU A 56 -10.18 16.82 27.03
CA GLU A 56 -11.34 17.63 26.72
C GLU A 56 -11.46 18.71 27.80
N THR A 57 -11.20 19.95 27.43
CA THR A 57 -10.93 21.04 28.40
C THR A 57 -12.16 21.67 28.99
N VAL A 58 -13.35 21.51 28.41
CA VAL A 58 -14.60 22.11 28.94
C VAL A 58 -15.12 21.33 30.14
N SER A 59 -15.18 20.02 30.05
CA SER A 59 -15.62 19.14 31.14
C SER A 59 -14.48 18.60 32.01
N GLY A 60 -13.24 18.80 31.61
CA GLY A 60 -12.06 18.24 32.27
C GLY A 60 -11.87 16.75 32.08
N ARG A 61 -12.58 16.13 31.12
CA ARG A 61 -12.40 14.71 30.76
C ARG A 61 -11.08 14.47 30.04
N ARG A 62 -10.70 13.21 30.04
CA ARG A 62 -9.66 12.68 29.16
C ARG A 62 -10.24 11.53 28.33
N ASP A 63 -10.46 11.79 27.06
CA ASP A 63 -11.11 10.85 26.17
C ASP A 63 -10.08 9.92 25.51
N PRO A 64 -10.36 8.60 25.34
CA PRO A 64 -9.39 7.67 24.77
C PRO A 64 -9.13 7.95 23.30
N VAL A 65 -7.85 7.96 22.94
CA VAL A 65 -7.39 7.97 21.54
C VAL A 65 -7.21 6.51 21.13
N ASN A 66 -8.05 6.04 20.23
CA ASN A 66 -7.91 4.75 19.61
C ASN A 66 -6.83 4.84 18.52
N TYR A 67 -5.97 3.85 18.41
CA TYR A 67 -5.01 3.70 17.31
C TYR A 67 -4.38 2.31 17.33
N VAL A 68 -4.03 1.79 16.14
CA VAL A 68 -3.53 0.43 15.98
C VAL A 68 -2.17 0.20 16.61
N PHE A 69 -1.31 1.21 16.58
CA PHE A 69 0.05 1.16 17.14
C PHE A 69 0.09 0.91 18.66
N ASN A 70 -1.04 0.69 19.27
CA ASN A 70 -1.16 0.24 20.66
C ASN A 70 -1.20 -1.28 20.81
N HIS A 71 -1.08 -2.05 19.74
CA HIS A 71 -1.24 -3.50 19.76
C HIS A 71 -0.03 -4.20 20.38
N ALA A 72 -0.25 -5.02 21.41
CA ALA A 72 0.84 -5.64 22.21
C ALA A 72 1.72 -6.62 21.42
N ARG A 73 1.16 -7.28 20.39
CA ARG A 73 1.85 -8.30 19.59
C ARG A 73 2.93 -7.71 18.69
N PHE A 74 2.64 -6.60 18.01
CA PHE A 74 3.56 -5.99 17.06
C PHE A 74 4.42 -4.90 17.70
N LYS A 75 4.26 -4.65 19.01
CA LYS A 75 5.03 -3.69 19.82
C LYS A 75 5.35 -2.38 19.10
N PRO A 76 4.37 -1.74 18.54
CA PRO A 76 4.60 -0.46 17.90
C PRO A 76 4.91 0.60 18.96
N ALA A 77 5.24 1.81 18.50
CA ALA A 77 5.51 2.95 19.37
C ALA A 77 4.42 3.09 20.46
N SER A 78 4.85 3.38 21.67
CA SER A 78 3.96 3.47 22.83
C SER A 78 3.04 4.67 22.84
N THR A 79 3.20 5.59 21.87
CA THR A 79 2.48 6.86 21.80
C THR A 79 1.70 7.00 20.50
N PRO A 80 0.50 7.60 20.51
CA PRO A 80 -0.19 8.07 19.33
C PRO A 80 0.70 8.97 18.48
N LEU A 81 0.23 9.26 17.30
CA LEU A 81 0.94 10.07 16.31
C LEU A 81 0.85 11.57 16.66
N TRP A 82 1.16 11.92 17.90
CA TRP A 82 1.27 13.31 18.34
C TRP A 82 2.38 14.04 17.60
N ARG A 83 2.13 15.32 17.28
CA ARG A 83 3.10 16.20 16.62
C ARG A 83 3.51 17.34 17.53
N PRO A 84 4.76 17.82 17.40
CA PRO A 84 5.26 18.92 18.23
C PRO A 84 4.67 20.27 17.80
N ALA A 85 4.72 21.22 18.71
CA ALA A 85 4.23 22.57 18.49
C ALA A 85 4.75 23.25 17.21
N ALA A 86 5.93 22.91 16.72
CA ALA A 86 6.46 23.48 15.49
C ALA A 86 5.59 23.19 14.25
N THR A 87 4.97 22.01 14.21
CA THR A 87 4.09 21.54 13.14
C THR A 87 2.66 22.07 13.28
N CYS A 88 2.21 22.30 14.50
CA CYS A 88 0.82 22.52 14.86
C CYS A 88 0.41 24.00 14.93
N ILE A 89 -0.86 24.30 14.97
CA ILE A 89 -1.39 25.67 15.07
C ILE A 89 -1.12 26.22 16.46
N ARG A 90 -1.46 25.43 17.50
CA ARG A 90 -1.27 25.79 18.89
C ARG A 90 -0.82 24.57 19.68
N GLY A 91 0.24 24.71 20.51
CA GLY A 91 0.74 23.61 21.30
C GLY A 91 1.10 22.38 20.44
N GLY A 92 0.48 21.26 20.72
CA GLY A 92 0.60 20.03 19.91
C GLY A 92 -0.55 19.86 18.93
N CYS A 93 -0.52 18.75 18.18
CA CYS A 93 -1.65 18.30 17.37
C CYS A 93 -1.57 16.77 17.17
N LEU A 94 -2.63 16.16 16.63
CA LEU A 94 -2.70 14.73 16.41
C LEU A 94 -2.78 14.41 14.92
N LEU A 95 -1.92 13.47 14.45
CA LEU A 95 -2.05 12.85 13.15
C LEU A 95 -3.04 11.67 13.23
N PHE A 96 -4.10 11.76 12.45
CA PHE A 96 -5.04 10.67 12.20
C PHE A 96 -4.54 9.84 11.01
N ASP A 97 -4.55 8.52 11.13
CA ASP A 97 -3.91 7.60 10.19
C ASP A 97 -4.82 7.07 9.06
N GLY A 98 -6.06 7.55 8.99
CA GLY A 98 -7.01 7.19 7.94
C GLY A 98 -7.80 5.90 8.17
N TYR A 99 -7.50 5.08 9.20
CA TYR A 99 -8.22 3.82 9.44
C TYR A 99 -8.37 3.40 10.91
N SER A 100 -7.46 3.79 11.79
CA SER A 100 -7.47 3.31 13.18
C SER A 100 -7.55 4.43 14.22
N THR A 101 -7.05 5.62 13.91
CA THR A 101 -6.99 6.73 14.87
C THR A 101 -8.32 7.48 14.94
N ASP A 102 -8.95 7.44 16.10
CA ASP A 102 -10.15 8.22 16.41
C ASP A 102 -10.23 8.52 17.91
N ILE A 103 -11.02 9.51 18.29
CA ILE A 103 -11.37 9.81 19.67
C ILE A 103 -12.87 9.58 19.85
N ALA A 104 -13.25 8.80 20.86
CA ALA A 104 -14.64 8.57 21.21
C ALA A 104 -14.99 9.27 22.53
N ALA A 105 -15.97 10.17 22.46
CA ALA A 105 -16.44 10.96 23.62
C ALA A 105 -17.92 10.74 23.87
N PRO A 106 -18.44 11.11 25.07
CA PRO A 106 -19.86 11.14 25.29
C PRO A 106 -20.61 12.03 24.28
N GLY A 107 -21.75 11.54 23.81
CA GLY A 107 -22.56 12.25 22.83
C GLY A 107 -23.13 13.56 23.36
N LEU A 108 -23.27 14.52 22.44
CA LEU A 108 -24.03 15.75 22.69
C LEU A 108 -25.51 15.44 22.82
N THR A 109 -26.22 16.25 23.61
CA THR A 109 -27.66 16.12 23.83
C THR A 109 -28.44 17.12 22.99
N ALA A 110 -29.72 16.79 22.73
CA ALA A 110 -30.62 17.72 22.04
C ALA A 110 -30.77 19.07 22.77
N ALA A 111 -30.76 19.06 24.12
CA ALA A 111 -30.81 20.26 24.90
C ALA A 111 -29.58 21.18 24.72
N GLN A 112 -28.40 20.64 24.64
CA GLN A 112 -27.17 21.39 24.37
C GLN A 112 -27.18 22.07 22.99
N LEU A 113 -27.84 21.47 22.02
CA LEU A 113 -27.88 21.93 20.62
C LEU A 113 -29.15 22.70 20.26
N ALA A 114 -30.10 22.84 21.20
CA ALA A 114 -31.42 23.43 20.94
C ALA A 114 -31.37 24.90 20.47
N GLY A 115 -30.40 25.68 20.96
CA GLY A 115 -30.14 27.07 20.55
C GLY A 115 -29.28 27.24 19.31
N GLY A 116 -28.99 26.16 18.59
CA GLY A 116 -28.01 26.13 17.53
C GLY A 116 -26.60 25.83 18.06
N PHE A 117 -25.66 25.76 17.16
CA PHE A 117 -24.25 25.42 17.49
C PHE A 117 -23.29 25.86 16.39
N THR A 118 -22.03 25.91 16.77
CA THR A 118 -20.91 26.04 15.82
C THR A 118 -19.88 24.96 16.09
N LEU A 119 -19.46 24.27 15.02
CA LEU A 119 -18.35 23.32 15.00
C LEU A 119 -17.15 24.00 14.35
N SER A 120 -15.95 23.80 14.88
CA SER A 120 -14.74 24.27 14.22
C SER A 120 -13.55 23.33 14.48
N ALA A 121 -12.60 23.34 13.55
CA ALA A 121 -11.33 22.63 13.67
C ALA A 121 -10.29 23.25 12.72
N TRP A 122 -9.05 23.12 13.09
CA TRP A 122 -7.96 23.22 12.13
C TRP A 122 -7.68 21.81 11.57
N VAL A 123 -7.57 21.71 10.25
CA VAL A 123 -7.39 20.45 9.55
C VAL A 123 -6.33 20.57 8.46
N ALA A 124 -5.47 19.56 8.31
CA ALA A 124 -4.54 19.44 7.20
C ALA A 124 -4.67 18.03 6.59
N PRO A 125 -5.54 17.83 5.60
CA PRO A 125 -5.73 16.54 4.95
C PRO A 125 -4.48 16.09 4.21
N HIS A 126 -4.08 14.81 4.35
CA HIS A 126 -2.99 14.20 3.57
C HIS A 126 -3.50 13.54 2.29
N ALA A 127 -4.66 12.91 2.35
CA ALA A 127 -5.39 12.40 1.19
C ALA A 127 -6.89 12.53 1.40
N PHE A 128 -7.66 12.35 0.32
CA PHE A 128 -9.10 12.45 0.34
C PHE A 128 -9.72 11.07 0.19
N GLU A 129 -10.79 10.80 0.93
CA GLU A 129 -11.53 9.54 0.85
C GLU A 129 -12.08 9.31 -0.57
N TRP A 130 -12.27 8.05 -0.90
CA TRP A 130 -12.76 7.60 -2.20
C TRP A 130 -14.27 7.31 -2.17
N GLY A 131 -14.85 7.31 -3.34
CA GLY A 131 -16.21 6.86 -3.56
C GLY A 131 -17.18 7.96 -3.93
N ASP A 132 -18.37 7.56 -4.28
CA ASP A 132 -19.47 8.45 -4.59
C ASP A 132 -19.86 9.30 -3.38
N GLY A 133 -20.73 10.29 -3.57
CA GLY A 133 -21.06 11.28 -2.55
C GLY A 133 -21.53 10.81 -1.17
N GLY A 134 -21.50 9.48 -0.91
CA GLY A 134 -21.76 8.87 0.38
C GLY A 134 -20.53 8.71 1.28
N HIS A 135 -19.34 8.58 0.72
CA HIS A 135 -18.11 8.38 1.48
C HIS A 135 -17.64 9.70 2.08
N TYR A 136 -17.54 9.72 3.40
CA TYR A 136 -17.39 10.94 4.18
C TYR A 136 -16.42 10.73 5.34
N SER A 137 -15.26 11.34 5.27
CA SER A 137 -14.28 11.35 6.36
C SER A 137 -14.59 12.46 7.33
N ALA A 138 -15.04 12.10 8.53
CA ALA A 138 -15.49 13.11 9.48
C ALA A 138 -14.35 13.69 10.32
N PHE A 139 -14.34 15.02 10.50
CA PHE A 139 -13.61 15.71 11.54
C PHE A 139 -14.30 15.49 12.89
N LEU A 140 -15.64 15.55 12.87
CA LEU A 140 -16.48 15.37 14.05
C LEU A 140 -17.82 14.78 13.62
N SER A 141 -18.31 13.74 14.33
CA SER A 141 -19.57 13.09 13.95
C SER A 141 -20.30 12.48 15.13
N GLN A 142 -21.62 12.72 15.15
CA GLN A 142 -22.62 12.02 15.95
C GLN A 142 -23.86 11.85 15.07
N PHE A 143 -23.77 10.94 14.08
CA PHE A 143 -24.77 10.79 13.04
C PHE A 143 -25.25 9.33 12.91
N ASP A 144 -26.56 9.12 12.94
CA ASP A 144 -27.20 7.85 12.62
C ASP A 144 -27.73 7.89 11.18
N THR A 145 -27.05 7.15 10.30
CA THR A 145 -27.37 7.10 8.86
C THR A 145 -28.75 6.51 8.59
N LYS A 146 -29.15 5.50 9.37
CA LYS A 146 -30.42 4.81 9.17
C LYS A 146 -31.58 5.66 9.70
N ALA A 147 -31.44 6.26 10.87
CA ALA A 147 -32.43 7.12 11.47
C ALA A 147 -32.43 8.54 10.85
N GLN A 148 -31.42 8.89 10.07
CA GLN A 148 -31.22 10.25 9.52
C GLN A 148 -31.23 11.32 10.63
N GLN A 149 -30.46 11.10 11.68
CA GLN A 149 -30.41 11.94 12.87
C GLN A 149 -28.97 12.34 13.19
N GLY A 150 -28.81 13.52 13.76
CA GLY A 150 -27.54 14.01 14.29
C GLY A 150 -26.80 14.95 13.35
N LEU A 151 -25.49 15.01 13.56
CA LEU A 151 -24.58 15.89 12.84
C LEU A 151 -23.32 15.12 12.40
N ALA A 152 -22.79 15.49 11.23
CA ALA A 152 -21.47 15.06 10.80
C ALA A 152 -20.80 16.20 10.03
N PHE A 153 -19.62 16.60 10.50
CA PHE A 153 -18.80 17.65 9.93
C PHE A 153 -17.51 17.03 9.42
N GLY A 154 -17.18 17.22 8.13
CA GLY A 154 -16.03 16.55 7.54
C GLY A 154 -15.86 16.80 6.05
N MET A 155 -15.13 15.92 5.38
CA MET A 155 -14.81 16.07 3.95
C MET A 155 -15.23 14.85 3.12
N TYR A 156 -15.36 15.10 1.82
CA TYR A 156 -15.63 14.13 0.78
C TYR A 156 -14.39 13.97 -0.12
N ARG A 157 -14.52 13.18 -1.19
CA ARG A 157 -13.47 13.03 -2.21
C ARG A 157 -13.07 14.40 -2.79
N PHE A 158 -11.84 14.49 -3.24
CA PHE A 158 -11.22 15.65 -3.89
C PHE A 158 -11.19 16.94 -3.05
N GLY A 159 -11.31 16.82 -1.72
CA GLY A 159 -11.24 17.97 -0.81
C GLY A 159 -12.51 18.79 -0.72
N THR A 160 -13.63 18.37 -1.31
CA THR A 160 -14.93 18.96 -1.00
C THR A 160 -15.31 18.63 0.45
N TRP A 161 -16.04 19.48 1.14
CA TRP A 161 -16.28 19.34 2.56
C TRP A 161 -17.61 19.95 2.98
N GLY A 162 -18.10 19.69 4.19
CA GLY A 162 -19.36 20.20 4.59
C GLY A 162 -19.91 19.68 5.90
N LEU A 163 -21.18 20.00 6.15
CA LEU A 163 -21.95 19.59 7.32
C LEU A 163 -23.22 18.86 6.89
N LYS A 164 -23.41 17.65 7.43
CA LYS A 164 -24.67 16.90 7.36
C LYS A 164 -25.45 17.12 8.65
N LEU A 165 -26.72 17.46 8.52
CA LEU A 165 -27.67 17.53 9.64
C LEU A 165 -28.86 16.64 9.36
N GLY A 166 -29.23 15.83 10.37
CA GLY A 166 -30.36 14.90 10.31
C GLY A 166 -31.52 15.36 11.16
N PHE A 167 -32.69 15.44 10.56
CA PHE A 167 -33.94 15.96 11.18
C PHE A 167 -34.97 14.84 11.44
N GLY A 168 -34.52 13.56 11.49
CA GLY A 168 -35.43 12.44 11.78
C GLY A 168 -36.33 12.07 10.61
N GLY A 169 -35.76 11.95 9.42
CA GLY A 169 -36.47 11.62 8.17
C GLY A 169 -36.07 12.50 6.98
N ALA A 170 -35.34 13.58 7.28
CA ALA A 170 -34.73 14.45 6.28
C ALA A 170 -33.27 14.70 6.64
N VAL A 171 -32.41 14.79 5.64
CA VAL A 171 -30.99 15.14 5.80
C VAL A 171 -30.70 16.36 4.94
N VAL A 172 -30.06 17.36 5.54
CA VAL A 172 -29.45 18.45 4.78
C VAL A 172 -27.95 18.19 4.70
N ASP A 173 -27.42 18.08 3.51
CA ASP A 173 -26.00 17.95 3.21
C ASP A 173 -25.49 19.28 2.63
N ALA A 174 -25.05 20.16 3.53
CA ALA A 174 -24.50 21.46 3.16
C ALA A 174 -23.05 21.26 2.72
N ARG A 175 -22.79 21.24 1.41
CA ARG A 175 -21.49 20.87 0.84
C ARG A 175 -20.86 22.01 0.04
N VAL A 176 -19.61 22.33 0.37
CA VAL A 176 -18.74 23.26 -0.36
C VAL A 176 -18.00 22.47 -1.46
N ASN A 177 -18.27 22.81 -2.72
CA ASN A 177 -17.68 22.11 -3.88
C ASN A 177 -16.62 22.92 -4.61
N ASP A 178 -16.66 24.21 -4.57
CA ASP A 178 -15.81 25.16 -5.28
C ASP A 178 -14.62 25.68 -4.47
N ARG A 179 -14.72 25.69 -3.13
CA ARG A 179 -13.65 26.07 -2.21
C ARG A 179 -13.15 24.82 -1.49
N LYS A 180 -12.41 23.98 -2.23
CA LYS A 180 -11.88 22.69 -1.77
C LYS A 180 -10.77 22.87 -0.73
N LEU A 181 -10.64 21.92 0.19
CA LEU A 181 -9.51 21.85 1.11
C LEU A 181 -8.25 21.41 0.34
N PRO A 182 -7.11 22.09 0.55
CA PRO A 182 -5.85 21.65 -0.02
C PRO A 182 -5.31 20.41 0.70
N ARG A 183 -4.50 19.58 0.00
CA ARG A 183 -3.68 18.56 0.65
C ARG A 183 -2.45 19.20 1.30
N ASP A 184 -2.01 18.59 2.39
CA ASP A 184 -0.73 18.89 3.05
C ASP A 184 -0.60 20.34 3.50
N ALA A 185 -1.73 20.98 3.81
CA ALA A 185 -1.76 22.36 4.27
C ALA A 185 -2.90 22.59 5.26
N TRP A 186 -2.64 23.38 6.28
CA TRP A 186 -3.62 23.74 7.28
C TRP A 186 -4.73 24.62 6.72
N SER A 187 -5.97 24.33 7.11
CA SER A 187 -7.16 25.14 6.87
C SER A 187 -7.98 25.19 8.15
N HIS A 188 -8.51 26.37 8.49
CA HIS A 188 -9.51 26.49 9.51
C HIS A 188 -10.89 26.31 8.88
N VAL A 189 -11.62 25.30 9.36
CA VAL A 189 -12.98 25.00 8.91
C VAL A 189 -13.97 25.20 10.04
N ALA A 190 -15.12 25.82 9.73
CA ALA A 190 -16.22 25.91 10.70
C ALA A 190 -17.57 25.72 10.02
N ALA A 191 -18.53 25.27 10.81
CA ALA A 191 -19.92 25.05 10.39
C ALA A 191 -20.86 25.50 11.50
N SER A 192 -21.85 26.33 11.16
CA SER A 192 -22.80 26.88 12.11
C SER A 192 -24.23 26.53 11.71
N TYR A 193 -25.06 26.18 12.67
CA TYR A 193 -26.50 25.95 12.52
C TYR A 193 -27.29 26.90 13.41
N ASP A 194 -28.18 27.67 12.80
CA ASP A 194 -29.10 28.58 13.48
C ASP A 194 -30.56 28.09 13.32
N PRO A 195 -31.17 27.51 14.35
CA PRO A 195 -32.56 27.09 14.31
C PRO A 195 -33.54 28.25 14.28
N GLY A 196 -33.16 29.46 14.74
CA GLY A 196 -34.03 30.66 14.74
C GLY A 196 -34.26 31.22 13.33
N THR A 197 -33.23 31.13 12.48
CA THR A 197 -33.31 31.57 11.07
C THR A 197 -33.39 30.42 10.09
N HIS A 198 -33.33 29.19 10.58
CA HIS A 198 -33.26 27.95 9.77
C HIS A 198 -32.12 27.97 8.73
N ARG A 199 -30.91 28.32 9.17
CA ARG A 199 -29.76 28.48 8.29
C ARG A 199 -28.58 27.62 8.74
N ILE A 200 -27.89 27.09 7.77
CA ILE A 200 -26.58 26.41 7.92
C ILE A 200 -25.58 27.27 7.18
N ALA A 201 -24.51 27.72 7.86
CA ALA A 201 -23.40 28.46 7.26
C ALA A 201 -22.10 27.72 7.42
N LEU A 202 -21.26 27.74 6.37
CA LEU A 202 -19.93 27.11 6.37
C LEU A 202 -18.87 28.18 6.14
N PHE A 203 -17.74 28.03 6.85
CA PHE A 203 -16.67 29.04 6.86
C PHE A 203 -15.30 28.35 6.60
N LEU A 204 -14.52 28.93 5.71
CA LEU A 204 -13.15 28.54 5.42
C LEU A 204 -12.21 29.70 5.71
N ASN A 205 -11.24 29.49 6.59
CA ASN A 205 -10.26 30.48 6.99
C ASN A 205 -10.88 31.84 7.42
N GLY A 206 -11.98 31.77 8.16
CA GLY A 206 -12.71 32.90 8.67
C GLY A 206 -13.74 33.54 7.71
N GLU A 207 -13.75 33.13 6.43
CA GLU A 207 -14.71 33.62 5.44
C GLU A 207 -15.91 32.71 5.32
N GLN A 208 -17.14 33.27 5.23
CA GLN A 208 -18.32 32.46 4.90
C GLN A 208 -18.29 32.07 3.43
N VAL A 209 -18.26 30.75 3.16
CA VAL A 209 -18.17 30.20 1.80
C VAL A 209 -19.45 29.57 1.31
N LEU A 210 -20.37 29.21 2.22
CA LEU A 210 -21.66 28.63 1.86
C LEU A 210 -22.72 29.03 2.89
N GLN A 211 -23.96 29.21 2.45
CA GLN A 211 -25.15 29.28 3.30
C GLN A 211 -26.29 28.56 2.62
N VAL A 212 -26.93 27.65 3.33
CA VAL A 212 -28.12 26.92 2.86
C VAL A 212 -29.25 26.98 3.91
N ALA A 213 -30.45 26.72 3.44
CA ALA A 213 -31.63 26.65 4.33
C ALA A 213 -31.67 25.24 4.97
N ALA A 214 -32.05 25.23 6.27
CA ALA A 214 -32.49 24.03 6.96
C ALA A 214 -34.04 23.96 6.92
N PRO A 215 -34.64 22.76 7.13
CA PRO A 215 -36.10 22.66 7.23
C PRO A 215 -36.68 23.54 8.33
N ALA A 216 -37.72 24.31 8.00
CA ALA A 216 -38.38 25.20 8.95
C ALA A 216 -39.39 24.49 9.85
N ASP A 217 -39.87 23.35 9.42
CA ASP A 217 -40.88 22.51 10.04
C ASP A 217 -40.36 21.30 10.80
N ALA A 218 -39.05 21.14 10.83
CA ALA A 218 -38.36 20.00 11.48
C ALA A 218 -37.23 20.48 12.40
N ALA A 219 -37.22 19.94 13.62
CA ALA A 219 -36.13 20.18 14.56
C ALA A 219 -34.95 19.19 14.32
N LEU A 220 -33.75 19.65 14.61
CA LEU A 220 -32.58 18.77 14.64
C LEU A 220 -32.80 17.64 15.66
N THR A 221 -32.64 16.41 15.25
CA THR A 221 -32.75 15.26 16.14
C THR A 221 -31.36 14.72 16.43
N VAL A 222 -31.10 14.38 17.68
CA VAL A 222 -29.76 13.96 18.13
C VAL A 222 -29.82 12.49 18.55
N PRO A 223 -29.07 11.58 17.91
CA PRO A 223 -29.07 10.15 18.24
C PRO A 223 -28.29 9.92 19.53
N ALA A 224 -28.65 8.84 20.26
CA ALA A 224 -27.92 8.37 21.43
C ALA A 224 -26.64 7.60 21.01
N LEU A 225 -25.77 8.26 20.29
CA LEU A 225 -24.47 7.74 19.84
C LEU A 225 -23.33 8.51 20.51
N PRO A 226 -22.14 7.91 20.64
CA PRO A 226 -20.94 8.67 20.99
C PRO A 226 -20.63 9.76 19.96
N LEU A 227 -20.07 10.87 20.42
CA LEU A 227 -19.42 11.84 19.56
C LEU A 227 -18.03 11.31 19.18
N THR A 228 -17.71 11.31 17.92
CA THR A 228 -16.41 10.86 17.42
C THR A 228 -15.64 12.02 16.80
N VAL A 229 -14.34 12.12 17.09
CA VAL A 229 -13.40 13.01 16.41
C VAL A 229 -12.52 12.18 15.51
N GLY A 230 -12.34 12.61 14.26
CA GLY A 230 -11.50 11.95 13.27
C GLY A 230 -12.14 10.76 12.54
N ARG A 231 -13.41 10.45 12.82
CA ARG A 231 -14.09 9.33 12.18
C ARG A 231 -15.62 9.55 12.11
N TYR A 232 -16.23 9.04 11.04
CA TYR A 232 -17.69 8.99 10.95
C TYR A 232 -18.29 8.02 12.00
N SER A 233 -19.43 8.34 12.56
CA SER A 233 -20.03 7.56 13.67
C SER A 233 -20.31 6.10 13.30
N GLN A 234 -20.70 5.86 12.06
CA GLN A 234 -21.03 4.54 11.52
C GLN A 234 -20.19 4.26 10.27
N PRO A 235 -18.88 3.98 10.43
CA PRO A 235 -17.98 3.78 9.30
C PRO A 235 -18.29 2.50 8.57
N GLU A 236 -18.14 2.52 7.26
CA GLU A 236 -18.07 1.32 6.45
C GLU A 236 -16.81 0.52 6.79
N ARG A 237 -16.80 -0.77 6.46
CA ARG A 237 -15.67 -1.65 6.73
C ARG A 237 -15.29 -2.48 5.53
N ILE A 238 -14.01 -2.45 5.15
CA ILE A 238 -13.45 -3.39 4.19
C ILE A 238 -13.05 -4.67 4.93
N GLY A 239 -13.52 -5.81 4.40
CA GLY A 239 -13.22 -7.11 4.96
C GLY A 239 -13.70 -7.32 6.42
N GLY A 240 -14.58 -6.47 6.91
CA GLY A 240 -15.03 -6.47 8.29
C GLY A 240 -14.04 -5.88 9.30
N VAL A 241 -12.84 -5.50 8.86
CA VAL A 241 -11.71 -5.07 9.70
C VAL A 241 -11.45 -3.58 9.56
N PHE A 242 -11.06 -3.12 8.37
CA PHE A 242 -10.63 -1.74 8.14
C PHE A 242 -11.81 -0.77 8.09
N LYS A 243 -11.81 0.22 8.97
CA LYS A 243 -12.81 1.28 8.99
C LYS A 243 -12.49 2.29 7.89
N LEU A 244 -13.40 2.50 6.98
CA LEU A 244 -13.41 3.65 6.07
C LEU A 244 -14.02 4.87 6.77
N ASN A 245 -14.13 6.00 6.08
CA ASN A 245 -14.73 7.22 6.62
C ASN A 245 -13.99 7.77 7.85
N THR A 246 -12.69 7.47 7.94
CA THR A 246 -11.75 7.95 8.94
C THR A 246 -10.88 9.05 8.32
N PHE A 247 -10.65 10.12 9.04
CA PHE A 247 -9.81 11.22 8.56
C PHE A 247 -8.35 10.79 8.46
N LEU A 248 -7.69 11.22 7.39
CA LEU A 248 -6.24 11.08 7.21
C LEU A 248 -5.62 12.46 7.13
N GLY A 249 -4.81 12.81 8.12
CA GLY A 249 -4.17 14.13 8.22
C GLY A 249 -4.05 14.63 9.64
N LEU A 250 -3.61 15.87 9.79
CA LEU A 250 -3.49 16.53 11.09
C LEU A 250 -4.77 17.24 11.48
N MET A 251 -5.12 17.17 12.76
CA MET A 251 -6.14 18.03 13.38
C MET A 251 -5.56 18.74 14.60
N ASP A 252 -6.12 19.93 14.83
CA ASP A 252 -5.82 20.80 15.95
C ASP A 252 -7.06 21.60 16.35
N GLU A 253 -7.20 21.94 17.62
CA GLU A 253 -8.23 22.86 18.15
C GLU A 253 -9.66 22.48 17.74
N VAL A 254 -10.09 21.23 17.95
CA VAL A 254 -11.43 20.74 17.60
C VAL A 254 -12.44 21.23 18.65
N ARG A 255 -13.47 21.98 18.22
CA ARG A 255 -14.43 22.62 19.13
C ARG A 255 -15.89 22.41 18.74
N VAL A 256 -16.73 22.41 19.77
CA VAL A 256 -18.18 22.56 19.69
C VAL A 256 -18.58 23.69 20.62
N THR A 257 -19.25 24.70 20.09
CA THR A 257 -19.78 25.84 20.87
C THR A 257 -21.29 25.94 20.74
N ALA A 258 -21.96 26.43 21.77
CA ALA A 258 -23.40 26.70 21.77
C ALA A 258 -23.70 27.93 20.92
N GLY A 259 -24.82 27.91 20.22
CA GLY A 259 -25.30 29.02 19.40
C GLY A 259 -24.61 29.14 18.02
N PRO A 260 -25.27 29.83 17.10
CA PRO A 260 -24.74 30.09 15.79
C PRO A 260 -23.65 31.17 15.82
N SER A 261 -22.63 31.06 14.95
CA SER A 261 -21.60 32.07 14.74
C SER A 261 -21.74 32.69 13.36
N VAL A 262 -21.31 33.95 13.24
CA VAL A 262 -21.12 34.67 11.97
C VAL A 262 -19.64 34.72 11.59
N ALA A 263 -19.32 35.16 10.38
CA ALA A 263 -17.94 35.20 9.88
C ALA A 263 -16.97 35.97 10.82
N ALA A 264 -17.43 37.05 11.46
CA ALA A 264 -16.58 37.79 12.38
C ALA A 264 -16.16 36.95 13.60
N ASP A 265 -17.10 36.20 14.18
CA ASP A 265 -16.82 35.32 15.33
C ASP A 265 -15.81 34.22 14.97
N VAL A 266 -16.02 33.59 13.82
CA VAL A 266 -15.12 32.53 13.30
C VAL A 266 -13.73 33.09 13.01
N ALA A 267 -13.63 34.25 12.38
CA ALA A 267 -12.34 34.90 12.10
C ALA A 267 -11.63 35.32 13.39
N GLN A 268 -12.38 35.79 14.41
CA GLN A 268 -11.82 36.11 15.72
C GLN A 268 -11.29 34.87 16.45
N ALA A 269 -12.04 33.74 16.43
CA ALA A 269 -11.59 32.49 17.03
C ALA A 269 -10.32 31.95 16.36
N MET A 270 -10.28 31.96 15.02
CA MET A 270 -9.12 31.57 14.23
C MET A 270 -7.89 32.47 14.58
N ALA A 271 -8.06 33.78 14.65
CA ALA A 271 -6.98 34.70 15.02
C ALA A 271 -6.48 34.47 16.44
N ALA A 272 -7.38 34.14 17.39
CA ALA A 272 -7.02 33.82 18.77
C ALA A 272 -6.18 32.54 18.86
N ASP A 273 -6.46 31.50 18.05
CA ASP A 273 -5.65 30.27 17.99
C ASP A 273 -4.24 30.58 17.52
N LEU A 274 -4.08 31.31 16.41
CA LEU A 274 -2.77 31.69 15.86
C LEU A 274 -1.99 32.56 16.86
N GLN A 275 -2.65 33.47 17.58
CA GLN A 275 -2.03 34.29 18.61
C GLN A 275 -1.57 33.41 19.80
N ALA A 276 -2.44 32.52 20.30
CA ALA A 276 -2.11 31.62 21.40
C ALA A 276 -0.98 30.66 21.05
N GLY A 277 -0.90 30.20 19.78
CA GLY A 277 0.21 29.41 19.26
C GLY A 277 1.48 30.20 18.95
N GLN A 278 1.51 31.50 19.25
CA GLN A 278 2.63 32.42 18.94
C GLN A 278 2.98 32.48 17.44
N ARG A 279 1.99 32.28 16.57
CA ARG A 279 2.14 32.21 15.11
C ARG A 279 2.20 33.57 14.41
N GLN A 280 2.01 34.69 15.14
CA GLN A 280 1.99 36.04 14.58
C GLN A 280 1.03 36.22 13.39
N GLY A 281 -0.08 35.47 13.38
CA GLY A 281 -1.04 35.46 12.29
C GLY A 281 -0.66 34.59 11.09
N VAL A 282 0.46 33.86 11.15
CA VAL A 282 0.96 33.00 10.04
C VAL A 282 0.64 31.53 10.32
N VAL A 283 -0.01 30.87 9.37
CA VAL A 283 -0.27 29.43 9.42
C VAL A 283 1.03 28.65 9.15
N PRO A 284 1.41 27.65 9.98
CA PRO A 284 2.62 26.85 9.78
C PRO A 284 2.60 26.14 8.43
N LYS A 285 3.74 26.14 7.75
CA LYS A 285 3.93 25.32 6.56
C LYS A 285 4.37 23.91 6.98
N LEU A 286 3.68 22.91 6.49
CA LEU A 286 3.97 21.51 6.78
C LEU A 286 5.08 20.97 5.89
N ALA A 287 5.98 20.17 6.49
CA ALA A 287 6.90 19.34 5.77
C ALA A 287 6.27 17.95 5.50
N PRO A 288 6.70 17.21 4.47
CA PRO A 288 6.17 15.87 4.21
C PRO A 288 6.23 14.93 5.42
N ALA A 289 7.30 15.00 6.20
CA ALA A 289 7.48 14.18 7.42
C ALA A 289 6.44 14.47 8.51
N ASP A 290 5.83 15.66 8.53
CA ASP A 290 4.80 16.01 9.52
C ASP A 290 3.53 15.17 9.35
N LEU A 291 3.25 14.74 8.11
CA LEU A 291 2.07 13.97 7.72
C LEU A 291 2.33 12.46 7.54
N GLN A 292 3.57 12.02 7.68
CA GLN A 292 3.95 10.63 7.52
C GLN A 292 4.07 9.90 8.87
N ILE A 293 3.80 8.61 8.86
CA ILE A 293 4.11 7.70 9.96
C ILE A 293 5.53 7.21 9.71
N ALA A 294 6.46 7.58 10.59
CA ALA A 294 7.87 7.24 10.41
C ALA A 294 8.10 5.71 10.49
N ALA A 295 8.99 5.19 9.65
CA ALA A 295 9.37 3.78 9.64
C ALA A 295 9.84 3.27 11.02
N ALA A 296 10.50 4.12 11.81
CA ALA A 296 10.93 3.83 13.18
C ALA A 296 9.78 3.48 14.14
N THR A 297 8.53 3.84 13.79
CA THR A 297 7.33 3.42 14.53
C THR A 297 7.23 1.89 14.63
N PHE A 298 7.84 1.17 13.70
CA PHE A 298 7.76 -0.28 13.57
C PHE A 298 9.04 -1.03 13.98
N ASP A 299 10.03 -0.38 14.59
CA ASP A 299 11.33 -0.99 14.94
C ASP A 299 11.20 -2.21 15.87
N GLY A 300 10.13 -2.28 16.66
CA GLY A 300 9.83 -3.42 17.51
C GLY A 300 9.17 -4.61 16.80
N ASP A 301 8.74 -4.47 15.55
CA ASP A 301 8.10 -5.55 14.79
C ASP A 301 9.16 -6.46 14.16
N ARG A 302 9.29 -7.66 14.71
CA ARG A 302 10.28 -8.66 14.27
C ARG A 302 9.94 -9.31 12.92
N ASP A 303 8.71 -9.21 12.47
CA ASP A 303 8.23 -9.77 11.21
C ASP A 303 8.44 -8.79 10.05
N ARG A 304 8.55 -7.49 10.35
CA ARG A 304 8.78 -6.46 9.35
C ARG A 304 10.19 -6.57 8.76
N PRO A 305 10.34 -6.59 7.43
CA PRO A 305 11.64 -6.54 6.78
C PRO A 305 12.42 -5.28 7.15
N ARG A 306 13.75 -5.40 7.29
CA ARG A 306 14.65 -4.32 7.71
C ARG A 306 15.38 -3.67 6.55
N TYR A 307 15.64 -4.44 5.47
CA TYR A 307 16.38 -3.96 4.31
C TYR A 307 15.63 -4.16 2.97
N HIS A 308 14.60 -4.98 2.91
CA HIS A 308 13.72 -4.99 1.75
C HIS A 308 12.95 -3.68 1.67
N LEU A 309 12.80 -3.16 0.44
CA LEU A 309 12.10 -1.92 0.20
C LEU A 309 10.61 -2.03 0.53
N GLN A 310 10.11 -1.10 1.31
CA GLN A 310 8.71 -1.00 1.70
C GLN A 310 8.39 0.45 2.05
N PRO A 311 7.11 0.90 1.97
CA PRO A 311 6.72 2.21 2.45
C PRO A 311 6.98 2.35 3.95
N ASP A 312 7.17 3.58 4.40
CA ASP A 312 7.39 3.86 5.82
C ASP A 312 6.24 3.32 6.67
N ALA A 313 5.01 3.35 6.17
CA ALA A 313 3.84 2.73 6.78
C ALA A 313 2.77 2.36 5.73
N GLY A 314 1.78 1.56 6.14
CA GLY A 314 0.60 1.27 5.35
C GLY A 314 0.79 0.16 4.33
N TRP A 315 0.17 0.30 3.17
CA TRP A 315 0.10 -0.72 2.14
C TRP A 315 0.86 -0.31 0.87
N MET A 316 1.49 -1.28 0.27
CA MET A 316 1.96 -1.21 -1.11
C MET A 316 1.47 -2.39 -1.93
N ASN A 317 1.36 -2.20 -3.24
CA ASN A 317 1.37 -3.28 -4.20
C ASN A 317 2.70 -3.25 -4.98
N GLU A 318 2.72 -3.69 -6.24
CA GLU A 318 3.95 -3.79 -7.02
C GLU A 318 4.68 -2.46 -7.14
N PRO A 319 6.00 -2.47 -7.01
CA PRO A 319 6.85 -1.39 -7.48
C PRO A 319 6.82 -1.36 -9.02
N HIS A 320 6.79 -0.18 -9.62
CA HIS A 320 6.71 0.01 -11.06
C HIS A 320 7.39 1.29 -11.53
N ALA A 321 7.42 1.50 -12.84
CA ALA A 321 7.99 2.69 -13.48
C ALA A 321 9.44 3.03 -13.02
N PRO A 322 10.38 2.04 -12.95
CA PRO A 322 11.77 2.33 -12.64
C PRO A 322 12.45 3.14 -13.75
N PHE A 323 13.26 4.14 -13.38
CA PHE A 323 14.16 4.86 -14.30
C PHE A 323 15.32 5.52 -13.53
N TYR A 324 16.31 6.05 -14.27
CA TYR A 324 17.45 6.78 -13.72
C TYR A 324 17.46 8.21 -14.25
N TYR A 325 17.46 9.20 -13.36
CA TYR A 325 17.50 10.62 -13.72
C TYR A 325 18.15 11.45 -12.61
N GLY A 326 18.79 12.55 -12.96
CA GLY A 326 19.35 13.50 -11.98
C GLY A 326 20.38 12.90 -11.02
N GLY A 327 21.05 11.79 -11.39
CA GLY A 327 22.00 11.10 -10.51
C GLY A 327 21.37 10.05 -9.59
N GLN A 328 20.07 9.85 -9.66
CA GLN A 328 19.30 8.94 -8.80
C GLN A 328 18.47 7.95 -9.62
N TYR A 329 18.22 6.78 -9.05
CA TYR A 329 17.18 5.86 -9.49
C TYR A 329 15.85 6.28 -8.87
N HIS A 330 14.80 6.28 -9.66
CA HIS A 330 13.43 6.52 -9.27
C HIS A 330 12.64 5.23 -9.41
N LEU A 331 11.76 4.96 -8.44
CA LEU A 331 10.88 3.81 -8.44
C LEU A 331 9.56 4.21 -7.81
N PHE A 332 8.45 3.84 -8.42
CA PHE A 332 7.12 4.13 -7.92
C PHE A 332 6.45 2.84 -7.46
N PHE A 333 5.35 2.98 -6.75
CA PHE A 333 4.57 1.84 -6.29
C PHE A 333 3.12 2.23 -6.09
N GLN A 334 2.22 1.26 -6.24
CA GLN A 334 0.84 1.48 -5.81
C GLN A 334 0.81 1.61 -4.29
N LYS A 335 0.24 2.71 -3.81
CA LYS A 335 0.11 3.06 -2.39
C LYS A 335 -1.35 3.30 -2.04
N ASN A 336 -1.81 2.74 -0.92
CA ASN A 336 -3.00 3.23 -0.25
C ASN A 336 -2.55 4.08 0.95
N PRO A 337 -2.78 5.39 0.96
CA PRO A 337 -2.41 6.23 2.10
C PRO A 337 -3.30 6.00 3.34
N PHE A 338 -4.50 5.41 3.18
CA PHE A 338 -5.48 5.18 4.25
C PHE A 338 -5.24 3.91 5.07
N GLY A 339 -4.08 3.29 4.99
CA GLY A 339 -3.73 2.17 5.84
C GLY A 339 -3.24 0.92 5.09
N PRO A 340 -2.98 -0.19 5.82
CA PRO A 340 -2.33 -1.37 5.27
C PRO A 340 -3.32 -2.32 4.58
N PHE A 341 -4.12 -1.83 3.64
CA PHE A 341 -5.09 -2.62 2.88
C PHE A 341 -5.26 -2.07 1.47
N TRP A 342 -5.70 -2.91 0.54
CA TRP A 342 -6.01 -2.48 -0.82
C TRP A 342 -7.23 -1.56 -0.82
N HIS A 343 -7.04 -0.33 -1.24
CA HIS A 343 -8.07 0.68 -1.43
C HIS A 343 -7.48 1.80 -2.28
N GLN A 344 -8.23 2.78 -2.67
CA GLN A 344 -7.89 4.02 -3.39
C GLN A 344 -6.41 4.19 -3.79
N ILE A 345 -6.07 3.76 -5.02
CA ILE A 345 -4.69 3.63 -5.45
C ILE A 345 -4.09 4.98 -5.84
N HIS A 346 -3.01 5.33 -5.13
CA HIS A 346 -2.08 6.42 -5.40
C HIS A 346 -0.75 5.84 -5.90
N TRP A 347 0.13 6.69 -6.41
CA TRP A 347 1.52 6.34 -6.63
C TRP A 347 2.38 6.95 -5.53
N GLY A 348 2.98 6.10 -4.69
CA GLY A 348 4.13 6.45 -3.88
C GLY A 348 5.38 6.53 -4.74
N HIS A 349 6.43 7.18 -4.25
CA HIS A 349 7.66 7.44 -4.98
C HIS A 349 8.86 7.22 -4.07
N TRP A 350 9.86 6.49 -4.57
CA TRP A 350 11.16 6.32 -3.94
C TRP A 350 12.28 6.79 -4.84
N VAL A 351 13.36 7.28 -4.22
CA VAL A 351 14.62 7.60 -4.89
C VAL A 351 15.79 6.92 -4.22
N SER A 352 16.79 6.53 -5.01
CA SER A 352 18.00 5.85 -4.52
C SER A 352 19.24 6.22 -5.35
N PRO A 353 20.41 6.40 -4.75
CA PRO A 353 21.66 6.57 -5.49
C PRO A 353 22.18 5.26 -6.09
N ASP A 354 21.74 4.07 -5.60
CA ASP A 354 22.41 2.80 -5.81
C ASP A 354 21.48 1.56 -5.90
N LEU A 355 20.16 1.73 -6.02
CA LEU A 355 19.16 0.64 -6.05
C LEU A 355 19.00 -0.12 -4.72
N VAL A 356 19.68 0.27 -3.67
CA VAL A 356 19.67 -0.41 -2.36
C VAL A 356 19.19 0.52 -1.24
N HIS A 357 19.73 1.74 -1.19
CA HIS A 357 19.40 2.73 -0.17
C HIS A 357 18.33 3.69 -0.69
N TRP A 358 17.08 3.41 -0.34
CA TRP A 358 15.92 4.14 -0.83
C TRP A 358 15.38 5.14 0.20
N ARG A 359 14.85 6.24 -0.28
CA ARG A 359 14.15 7.28 0.49
C ARG A 359 12.76 7.49 -0.11
N GLU A 360 11.72 7.44 0.71
CA GLU A 360 10.35 7.72 0.29
C GLU A 360 10.13 9.23 0.11
N LEU A 361 9.44 9.59 -0.96
CA LEU A 361 9.04 10.94 -1.34
C LEU A 361 7.52 11.12 -1.16
N PRO A 362 7.00 12.34 -1.26
CA PRO A 362 5.57 12.59 -1.31
C PRO A 362 4.87 11.80 -2.42
N ILE A 363 3.55 11.63 -2.28
CA ILE A 363 2.69 10.98 -3.28
C ILE A 363 2.88 11.69 -4.63
N ALA A 364 3.28 10.93 -5.66
CA ALA A 364 3.53 11.43 -7.00
C ALA A 364 2.25 11.61 -7.82
N LEU A 365 1.36 10.62 -7.79
CA LEU A 365 0.07 10.65 -8.48
C LEU A 365 -1.06 10.28 -7.50
N ALA A 366 -2.14 11.02 -7.57
CA ALA A 366 -3.33 10.80 -6.75
C ALA A 366 -4.60 10.82 -7.60
N PRO A 367 -5.69 10.19 -7.16
CA PRO A 367 -7.01 10.42 -7.71
C PRO A 367 -7.38 11.90 -7.58
N GLU A 368 -7.85 12.50 -8.67
CA GLU A 368 -8.23 13.92 -8.72
C GLU A 368 -9.51 14.09 -9.54
N ASP A 369 -10.17 15.23 -9.35
CA ASP A 369 -11.35 15.62 -10.12
C ASP A 369 -10.94 16.16 -11.51
N ASP A 370 -10.19 15.36 -12.25
CA ASP A 370 -9.60 15.71 -13.54
C ASP A 370 -10.28 14.97 -14.72
N GLY A 371 -11.27 14.13 -14.42
CA GLY A 371 -11.97 13.29 -15.41
C GLY A 371 -11.10 12.18 -16.00
N LEU A 372 -9.83 12.11 -15.67
CA LEU A 372 -8.89 11.12 -16.19
C LEU A 372 -8.77 9.91 -15.26
N ALA A 373 -8.29 10.13 -14.03
CA ALA A 373 -7.96 9.08 -13.06
C ALA A 373 -8.69 9.31 -11.74
N THR A 374 -10.01 9.49 -11.80
CA THR A 374 -10.84 9.81 -10.64
C THR A 374 -10.90 8.69 -9.61
N ASP A 375 -10.77 7.42 -10.05
CA ASP A 375 -10.88 6.23 -9.20
C ASP A 375 -9.53 5.51 -9.01
N GLY A 376 -8.42 6.18 -9.31
CA GLY A 376 -7.07 5.71 -9.01
C GLY A 376 -6.10 5.85 -10.17
N ALA A 377 -4.84 6.05 -9.84
CA ALA A 377 -3.71 5.84 -10.74
C ALA A 377 -3.16 4.44 -10.45
N TRP A 378 -3.44 3.48 -11.37
CA TRP A 378 -3.02 2.10 -11.17
C TRP A 378 -1.67 1.86 -11.86
N SER A 379 -1.20 0.62 -11.90
CA SER A 379 0.14 0.26 -12.38
C SER A 379 0.49 0.76 -13.78
N GLY A 380 1.78 0.87 -14.02
CA GLY A 380 2.31 1.34 -15.28
C GLY A 380 3.83 1.30 -15.35
N SER A 381 4.42 2.18 -16.16
CA SER A 381 5.85 2.20 -16.43
C SER A 381 6.38 3.61 -16.64
N ALA A 382 7.68 3.73 -16.85
CA ALA A 382 8.33 4.97 -17.28
C ALA A 382 9.14 4.74 -18.56
N THR A 383 9.33 5.81 -19.33
CA THR A 383 10.27 5.89 -20.43
C THR A 383 10.83 7.30 -20.53
N TYR A 384 11.70 7.53 -21.51
CA TYR A 384 12.20 8.88 -21.77
C TYR A 384 11.61 9.42 -23.07
N ALA A 385 11.23 10.69 -23.07
CA ALA A 385 10.93 11.44 -24.28
C ALA A 385 12.19 11.61 -25.14
N ALA A 386 12.03 12.15 -26.34
CA ALA A 386 13.16 12.33 -27.28
C ALA A 386 14.26 13.27 -26.74
N ASP A 387 13.90 14.20 -25.89
CA ASP A 387 14.81 15.14 -25.23
C ASP A 387 15.43 14.60 -23.93
N GLY A 388 15.13 13.36 -23.54
CA GLY A 388 15.61 12.71 -22.32
C GLY A 388 14.75 12.98 -21.08
N THR A 389 13.65 13.72 -21.18
CA THR A 389 12.72 13.94 -20.07
C THR A 389 12.04 12.63 -19.68
N PRO A 390 12.02 12.24 -18.40
CA PRO A 390 11.26 11.09 -17.93
C PRO A 390 9.75 11.31 -18.08
N VAL A 391 9.04 10.28 -18.52
CA VAL A 391 7.59 10.28 -18.71
C VAL A 391 7.00 9.04 -18.05
N LEU A 392 5.99 9.23 -17.21
CA LEU A 392 5.23 8.15 -16.60
C LEU A 392 4.00 7.82 -17.44
N PHE A 393 3.71 6.53 -17.55
CA PHE A 393 2.48 5.98 -18.10
C PHE A 393 1.81 5.14 -17.02
N PHE A 394 0.51 5.34 -16.81
CA PHE A 394 -0.26 4.67 -15.77
C PHE A 394 -1.64 4.27 -16.26
N THR A 395 -2.22 3.28 -15.63
CA THR A 395 -3.63 2.96 -15.86
C THR A 395 -4.50 3.98 -15.13
N ALA A 396 -5.21 4.80 -15.88
CA ALA A 396 -6.16 5.76 -15.37
C ALA A 396 -7.51 5.08 -15.12
N GLY A 397 -7.84 4.87 -13.83
CA GLY A 397 -9.11 4.30 -13.39
C GLY A 397 -10.20 5.37 -13.31
N ASN A 398 -11.32 5.15 -14.02
CA ASN A 398 -12.49 6.04 -13.96
C ASN A 398 -13.76 5.23 -14.22
N ASP A 399 -14.49 4.86 -13.17
CA ASP A 399 -15.69 4.01 -13.27
C ASP A 399 -16.91 4.74 -13.83
N ALA A 400 -16.84 6.08 -13.93
CA ALA A 400 -17.92 6.88 -14.53
C ALA A 400 -17.97 6.77 -16.07
N VAL A 401 -16.94 6.23 -16.71
CA VAL A 401 -16.82 6.10 -18.16
C VAL A 401 -16.59 4.67 -18.62
N LYS A 402 -16.80 4.40 -19.90
CA LYS A 402 -16.51 3.11 -20.53
C LYS A 402 -15.67 3.29 -21.80
N PRO A 403 -14.50 2.63 -21.94
CA PRO A 403 -13.88 1.73 -20.93
C PRO A 403 -13.42 2.50 -19.71
N ASN A 404 -13.49 1.86 -18.55
CA ASN A 404 -13.10 2.47 -17.27
C ASN A 404 -11.58 2.39 -16.98
N GLN A 405 -10.82 1.73 -17.84
CA GLN A 405 -9.36 1.61 -17.79
C GLN A 405 -8.80 2.21 -19.07
N ARG A 406 -7.95 3.21 -18.92
CA ARG A 406 -7.32 3.94 -20.03
C ARG A 406 -5.86 4.21 -19.67
N THR A 407 -5.02 4.50 -20.66
CA THR A 407 -3.64 4.90 -20.36
C THR A 407 -3.56 6.41 -20.15
N GLY A 408 -3.17 6.81 -18.94
CA GLY A 408 -2.77 8.17 -18.61
C GLY A 408 -1.26 8.37 -18.77
N MET A 409 -0.84 9.62 -18.90
CA MET A 409 0.55 10.05 -18.99
C MET A 409 0.81 11.18 -18.00
N ALA A 410 2.03 11.24 -17.42
CA ALA A 410 2.45 12.35 -16.59
C ALA A 410 3.91 12.72 -16.84
N THR A 411 4.24 14.01 -16.66
CA THR A 411 5.58 14.55 -16.79
C THR A 411 5.99 15.27 -15.50
N PRO A 412 7.29 15.40 -15.21
CA PRO A 412 7.74 16.17 -14.06
C PRO A 412 7.18 17.61 -14.09
N ALA A 413 6.70 18.10 -12.97
CA ALA A 413 6.25 19.48 -12.83
C ALA A 413 7.43 20.47 -12.83
N ASP A 414 8.59 20.00 -12.38
CA ASP A 414 9.86 20.72 -12.39
C ASP A 414 10.99 19.75 -12.73
N ILE A 415 11.56 19.87 -13.92
CA ILE A 415 12.65 18.99 -14.39
C ILE A 415 14.00 19.33 -13.73
N THR A 416 14.10 20.45 -13.04
CA THR A 416 15.31 20.85 -12.32
C THR A 416 15.36 20.31 -10.89
N ASP A 417 14.24 19.79 -10.38
CA ASP A 417 14.18 19.06 -9.12
C ASP A 417 14.81 17.67 -9.30
N PRO A 418 15.95 17.34 -8.69
CA PRO A 418 16.59 16.03 -8.85
C PRO A 418 15.75 14.88 -8.29
N ASP A 419 14.86 15.17 -7.35
CA ASP A 419 13.94 14.20 -6.76
C ASP A 419 12.71 13.99 -7.65
N LEU A 420 12.42 14.86 -8.59
CA LEU A 420 11.20 14.85 -9.40
C LEU A 420 9.96 14.60 -8.53
N ALA A 421 9.87 15.30 -7.39
CA ALA A 421 8.89 15.00 -6.35
C ALA A 421 7.44 15.29 -6.78
N ARG A 422 7.24 16.12 -7.79
CA ARG A 422 5.91 16.54 -8.29
C ARG A 422 5.75 16.23 -9.76
N TRP A 423 4.55 15.70 -10.10
CA TRP A 423 4.20 15.28 -11.45
C TRP A 423 2.91 15.94 -11.91
N THR A 424 2.84 16.27 -13.19
CA THR A 424 1.65 16.84 -13.84
C THR A 424 1.06 15.82 -14.80
N LYS A 425 -0.18 15.41 -14.57
CA LYS A 425 -0.90 14.51 -15.45
C LYS A 425 -1.28 15.22 -16.75
N TYR A 426 -1.13 14.51 -17.88
CA TYR A 426 -1.69 14.96 -19.15
C TYR A 426 -3.22 14.91 -19.08
N PRO A 427 -3.95 15.92 -19.57
CA PRO A 427 -5.36 16.10 -19.24
C PRO A 427 -6.32 15.08 -19.89
N VAL A 428 -5.84 14.32 -20.85
CA VAL A 428 -6.64 13.30 -21.56
C VAL A 428 -5.86 11.98 -21.61
N PRO A 429 -6.54 10.84 -21.74
CA PRO A 429 -5.84 9.57 -21.95
C PRO A 429 -5.07 9.61 -23.29
N VAL A 430 -3.88 9.00 -23.29
CA VAL A 430 -3.07 8.88 -24.51
C VAL A 430 -3.43 7.63 -25.30
N THR A 431 -4.00 6.62 -24.64
CA THR A 431 -4.48 5.39 -25.29
C THR A 431 -5.77 4.93 -24.64
N GLU A 432 -6.74 4.59 -25.45
CA GLU A 432 -8.02 4.01 -25.02
C GLU A 432 -8.32 2.75 -25.82
N GLN A 433 -8.92 1.77 -25.17
CA GLN A 433 -9.36 0.55 -25.82
C GLN A 433 -10.62 0.80 -26.65
N THR A 434 -10.58 0.41 -27.92
CA THR A 434 -11.77 0.40 -28.77
C THR A 434 -12.38 -1.01 -28.87
N GLN A 435 -13.65 -1.09 -29.25
CA GLN A 435 -14.34 -2.38 -29.47
C GLN A 435 -13.56 -3.23 -30.50
N GLY A 436 -13.38 -4.52 -30.17
CA GLY A 436 -12.62 -5.45 -31.00
C GLY A 436 -11.12 -5.51 -30.70
N GLN A 437 -10.60 -4.61 -29.89
CA GLN A 437 -9.23 -4.67 -29.39
C GLN A 437 -9.18 -5.46 -28.07
N GLY A 438 -9.02 -6.77 -28.14
CA GLY A 438 -9.02 -7.62 -26.95
C GLY A 438 -10.37 -7.72 -26.25
N ARG A 439 -10.34 -8.12 -24.95
CA ARG A 439 -11.52 -8.15 -24.09
C ARG A 439 -11.83 -6.73 -23.61
N PHE A 440 -12.93 -6.16 -24.07
CA PHE A 440 -13.29 -4.78 -23.75
C PHE A 440 -13.50 -4.57 -22.24
N GLY A 441 -12.84 -3.54 -21.69
CA GLY A 441 -12.80 -3.24 -20.26
C GLY A 441 -11.64 -3.91 -19.51
N GLU A 442 -10.83 -4.75 -20.17
CA GLU A 442 -9.57 -5.30 -19.66
C GLU A 442 -8.42 -4.65 -20.41
N PHE A 443 -7.90 -3.54 -19.86
CA PHE A 443 -6.93 -2.69 -20.54
C PHE A 443 -6.11 -1.90 -19.52
N ARG A 444 -4.97 -2.50 -19.02
CA ARG A 444 -4.22 -1.93 -17.91
C ARG A 444 -2.73 -2.23 -17.95
N ASP A 445 -1.99 -1.57 -17.06
CA ASP A 445 -0.58 -1.78 -16.78
C ASP A 445 0.30 -1.49 -18.00
N PRO A 446 0.25 -0.26 -18.56
CA PRO A 446 1.01 0.08 -19.74
C PRO A 446 2.52 -0.03 -19.46
N PHE A 447 3.24 -0.81 -20.28
CA PHE A 447 4.69 -0.88 -20.31
C PHE A 447 5.20 -0.22 -21.59
N VAL A 448 5.97 0.87 -21.45
CA VAL A 448 6.45 1.65 -22.58
C VAL A 448 7.97 1.53 -22.71
N PHE A 449 8.44 1.12 -23.86
CA PHE A 449 9.86 1.04 -24.18
C PHE A 449 10.18 1.64 -25.54
N ARG A 450 11.42 2.04 -25.74
CA ARG A 450 11.92 2.60 -26.99
C ARG A 450 12.70 1.54 -27.79
N ASN A 451 12.43 1.45 -29.11
CA ASN A 451 13.21 0.64 -30.03
C ASN A 451 13.51 1.50 -31.28
N GLY A 452 14.78 1.87 -31.47
CA GLY A 452 15.20 2.83 -32.49
C GLY A 452 14.61 4.22 -32.25
N ASP A 453 13.88 4.73 -33.25
CA ASP A 453 13.20 6.03 -33.24
C ASP A 453 11.72 5.96 -32.80
N ARG A 454 11.22 4.76 -32.47
CA ARG A 454 9.84 4.50 -32.09
C ARG A 454 9.69 4.08 -30.64
N TRP A 455 8.55 4.40 -30.06
CA TRP A 455 8.10 3.87 -28.78
C TRP A 455 7.02 2.83 -29.01
N TYR A 456 7.09 1.77 -28.22
CA TYR A 456 6.10 0.70 -28.17
C TYR A 456 5.49 0.66 -26.78
N GLN A 457 4.16 0.54 -26.73
CA GLN A 457 3.41 0.39 -25.50
C GLN A 457 2.76 -1.00 -25.50
N LEU A 458 3.00 -1.78 -24.47
CA LEU A 458 2.32 -3.04 -24.18
C LEU A 458 1.26 -2.76 -23.12
N VAL A 459 0.01 -3.17 -23.36
CA VAL A 459 -1.09 -3.00 -22.42
C VAL A 459 -1.71 -4.35 -22.12
N GLY A 460 -1.80 -4.72 -20.85
CA GLY A 460 -2.36 -5.98 -20.42
C GLY A 460 -3.84 -6.13 -20.77
N SER A 461 -4.20 -7.26 -21.40
CA SER A 461 -5.54 -7.56 -21.87
C SER A 461 -5.74 -9.07 -22.02
N ALA A 462 -6.83 -9.47 -22.67
CA ALA A 462 -7.10 -10.85 -23.07
C ALA A 462 -7.78 -10.88 -24.45
N LEU A 463 -7.64 -12.00 -25.16
CA LEU A 463 -8.33 -12.26 -26.42
C LEU A 463 -9.58 -13.12 -26.15
N PRO A 464 -10.78 -12.70 -26.56
CA PRO A 464 -11.99 -13.51 -26.38
C PRO A 464 -11.83 -14.91 -27.00
N GLY A 465 -12.14 -15.94 -26.20
CA GLY A 465 -12.04 -17.35 -26.64
C GLY A 465 -10.62 -17.89 -26.86
N ARG A 466 -9.59 -17.15 -26.42
CA ARG A 466 -8.18 -17.54 -26.52
C ARG A 466 -7.49 -17.38 -25.18
N SER A 467 -6.34 -16.72 -25.16
CA SER A 467 -5.58 -16.44 -23.92
C SER A 467 -5.61 -14.96 -23.57
N GLY A 468 -5.02 -14.62 -22.42
CA GLY A 468 -4.49 -13.28 -22.19
C GLY A 468 -3.47 -12.89 -23.26
N THR A 469 -3.16 -11.61 -23.30
CA THR A 469 -2.16 -11.02 -24.21
C THR A 469 -1.76 -9.64 -23.69
N ALA A 470 -0.66 -9.09 -24.23
CA ALA A 470 -0.42 -7.66 -24.23
C ALA A 470 -0.85 -7.10 -25.59
N LEU A 471 -1.67 -6.04 -25.59
CA LEU A 471 -1.97 -5.28 -26.80
C LEU A 471 -0.82 -4.31 -27.07
N VAL A 472 -0.38 -4.23 -28.34
CA VAL A 472 0.76 -3.40 -28.75
C VAL A 472 0.27 -2.15 -29.46
N TYR A 473 0.82 -1.02 -29.05
CA TYR A 473 0.68 0.27 -29.71
C TYR A 473 2.04 0.83 -30.06
N GLU A 474 2.13 1.63 -31.11
CA GLU A 474 3.37 2.27 -31.59
C GLU A 474 3.16 3.78 -31.67
N SER A 475 4.19 4.55 -31.29
CA SER A 475 4.19 6.02 -31.34
C SER A 475 5.55 6.58 -31.77
N SER A 476 5.51 7.79 -32.33
CA SER A 476 6.69 8.62 -32.59
C SER A 476 6.86 9.81 -31.63
N ASP A 477 5.87 10.04 -30.74
CA ASP A 477 5.85 11.26 -29.91
C ASP A 477 5.29 11.03 -28.50
N LEU A 478 4.99 9.76 -28.11
CA LEU A 478 4.42 9.37 -26.83
C LEU A 478 2.97 9.84 -26.57
N ARG A 479 2.39 10.61 -27.48
CA ARG A 479 1.03 11.18 -27.34
C ARG A 479 0.02 10.55 -28.29
N HIS A 480 0.45 10.24 -29.51
CA HIS A 480 -0.37 9.64 -30.53
C HIS A 480 0.07 8.20 -30.78
N TRP A 481 -0.83 7.26 -30.51
CA TRP A 481 -0.53 5.84 -30.53
C TRP A 481 -1.35 5.11 -31.59
N THR A 482 -0.69 4.30 -32.39
CA THR A 482 -1.30 3.47 -33.42
C THR A 482 -1.36 2.02 -32.94
N PRO A 483 -2.55 1.37 -32.92
CA PRO A 483 -2.66 -0.02 -32.51
C PRO A 483 -2.00 -0.96 -33.53
N ARG A 484 -1.23 -1.92 -33.02
CA ARG A 484 -0.53 -2.95 -33.82
C ARG A 484 -1.08 -4.37 -33.58
N GLY A 485 -2.06 -4.51 -32.66
CA GLY A 485 -2.73 -5.76 -32.29
C GLY A 485 -2.02 -6.49 -31.14
N PRO A 486 -2.34 -7.78 -30.90
CA PRO A 486 -1.77 -8.54 -29.80
C PRO A 486 -0.28 -8.83 -29.99
N LEU A 487 0.52 -8.81 -28.94
CA LEU A 487 1.95 -9.15 -28.95
C LEU A 487 2.16 -10.61 -29.38
N PHE A 488 1.53 -11.53 -28.67
CA PHE A 488 1.36 -12.95 -28.99
C PHE A 488 0.26 -13.55 -28.12
N SER A 489 -0.07 -14.82 -28.34
CA SER A 489 -1.05 -15.55 -27.51
C SER A 489 -0.63 -17.02 -27.43
N VAL A 490 -1.08 -17.70 -26.39
CA VAL A 490 -0.93 -19.16 -26.23
C VAL A 490 -2.27 -19.86 -26.41
N ASP A 491 -2.24 -21.18 -26.55
CA ASP A 491 -3.47 -21.98 -26.51
C ASP A 491 -3.89 -22.22 -25.05
N ALA A 492 -4.87 -21.44 -24.56
CA ALA A 492 -5.35 -21.57 -23.19
C ALA A 492 -5.99 -22.93 -22.88
N SER A 493 -6.39 -23.71 -23.88
CA SER A 493 -6.88 -25.08 -23.65
C SER A 493 -5.77 -26.00 -23.18
N ARG A 494 -4.53 -25.71 -23.57
CA ARG A 494 -3.31 -26.43 -23.12
C ARG A 494 -2.75 -25.88 -21.81
N TYR A 495 -3.04 -24.62 -21.50
CA TYR A 495 -2.53 -23.92 -20.32
C TYR A 495 -3.70 -23.30 -19.53
N PRO A 496 -4.42 -24.10 -18.70
CA PRO A 496 -5.57 -23.60 -17.93
C PRO A 496 -5.19 -22.44 -17.02
N GLY A 497 -6.05 -21.40 -17.00
CA GLY A 497 -5.80 -20.17 -16.25
C GLY A 497 -5.26 -19.03 -17.10
N PHE A 498 -4.64 -19.32 -18.25
CA PHE A 498 -4.09 -18.32 -19.15
C PHE A 498 -5.13 -17.61 -20.01
N GLU A 499 -6.41 -17.95 -19.91
CA GLU A 499 -7.53 -17.19 -20.46
C GLU A 499 -7.80 -15.88 -19.70
N ALA A 500 -7.22 -15.71 -18.51
CA ALA A 500 -7.28 -14.48 -17.75
C ALA A 500 -6.51 -13.35 -18.45
N THR A 501 -6.80 -12.11 -18.07
CA THR A 501 -6.00 -10.95 -18.46
C THR A 501 -4.55 -11.15 -18.03
N TRP A 502 -3.61 -10.87 -18.95
CA TRP A 502 -2.20 -10.81 -18.62
C TRP A 502 -1.90 -9.42 -18.07
N GLU A 503 -1.71 -9.34 -16.77
CA GLU A 503 -1.39 -8.09 -16.08
C GLU A 503 0.12 -7.82 -16.14
N LEU A 504 0.50 -6.56 -15.99
CA LEU A 504 1.89 -6.12 -15.80
C LEU A 504 2.86 -6.68 -16.87
N PRO A 505 2.58 -6.46 -18.17
CA PRO A 505 3.47 -6.91 -19.22
C PRO A 505 4.81 -6.15 -19.16
N VAL A 506 5.93 -6.87 -19.24
CA VAL A 506 7.29 -6.33 -19.27
C VAL A 506 8.05 -7.01 -20.38
N LEU A 507 8.77 -6.26 -21.21
CA LEU A 507 9.63 -6.79 -22.29
C LEU A 507 11.02 -6.18 -22.17
N LEU A 508 12.03 -7.02 -21.87
CA LEU A 508 13.41 -6.58 -21.65
C LEU A 508 14.41 -7.42 -22.45
N PRO A 509 15.48 -6.83 -23.01
CA PRO A 509 16.54 -7.56 -23.63
C PRO A 509 17.33 -8.36 -22.59
N VAL A 510 17.75 -9.60 -22.92
CA VAL A 510 18.50 -10.47 -22.01
C VAL A 510 19.80 -11.01 -22.61
N GLY A 511 20.17 -10.51 -23.78
CA GLY A 511 21.38 -10.88 -24.49
C GLY A 511 21.10 -11.51 -25.87
N LYS A 512 22.12 -12.12 -26.48
CA LYS A 512 22.00 -12.76 -27.79
C LYS A 512 21.88 -14.28 -27.67
N GLY A 513 20.96 -14.84 -28.42
CA GLY A 513 20.84 -16.27 -28.57
C GLY A 513 22.00 -16.89 -29.39
N VAL A 514 22.03 -18.22 -29.48
CA VAL A 514 23.04 -18.97 -30.26
C VAL A 514 22.98 -18.63 -31.75
N ASP A 515 21.87 -18.14 -32.25
CA ASP A 515 21.65 -17.68 -33.62
C ASP A 515 22.10 -16.21 -33.84
N GLY A 516 22.71 -15.59 -32.83
CA GLY A 516 23.18 -14.20 -32.86
C GLY A 516 22.10 -13.13 -32.76
N ARG A 517 20.81 -13.50 -32.79
CA ARG A 517 19.71 -12.55 -32.65
C ARG A 517 19.53 -12.16 -31.17
N GLU A 518 19.13 -10.91 -30.94
CA GLU A 518 18.78 -10.43 -29.61
C GLU A 518 17.59 -11.21 -29.07
N ARG A 519 17.71 -11.66 -27.83
CA ARG A 519 16.62 -12.26 -27.06
C ARG A 519 16.08 -11.29 -26.07
N HIS A 520 14.78 -11.33 -25.95
CA HIS A 520 14.03 -10.63 -24.93
C HIS A 520 13.40 -11.63 -23.98
N VAL A 521 13.19 -11.23 -22.76
CA VAL A 521 12.24 -11.89 -21.85
C VAL A 521 10.95 -11.08 -21.87
N PHE A 522 9.83 -11.75 -22.09
CA PHE A 522 8.51 -11.22 -21.82
C PHE A 522 8.04 -11.78 -20.49
N LEU A 523 7.71 -10.89 -19.56
CA LEU A 523 7.16 -11.20 -18.23
C LEU A 523 5.73 -10.67 -18.15
N ASN A 524 4.88 -11.36 -17.40
CA ASN A 524 3.55 -10.89 -17.05
C ASN A 524 3.07 -11.56 -15.76
N ASP A 525 2.01 -11.04 -15.19
CA ASP A 525 1.30 -11.67 -14.08
C ASP A 525 0.01 -12.31 -14.58
N VAL A 526 -0.23 -13.54 -14.15
CA VAL A 526 -1.48 -14.25 -14.38
C VAL A 526 -2.00 -14.72 -13.03
N ARG A 527 -3.07 -14.08 -12.55
CA ARG A 527 -3.73 -14.41 -11.28
C ARG A 527 -2.79 -14.38 -10.05
N GLY A 528 -1.84 -13.43 -10.02
CA GLY A 528 -0.91 -13.23 -8.91
C GLY A 528 0.30 -14.15 -8.95
N GLN A 529 0.63 -14.73 -10.11
CA GLN A 529 1.83 -15.50 -10.36
C GLN A 529 2.57 -14.93 -11.57
N ALA A 530 3.86 -14.63 -11.41
CA ALA A 530 4.71 -14.17 -12.51
C ALA A 530 5.13 -15.34 -13.41
N TYR A 531 4.92 -15.16 -14.72
CA TYR A 531 5.34 -16.07 -15.78
C TYR A 531 6.23 -15.36 -16.77
N TYR A 532 7.03 -16.15 -17.52
CA TYR A 532 7.89 -15.60 -18.55
C TYR A 532 8.02 -16.49 -19.77
N TRP A 533 8.43 -15.86 -20.87
CA TRP A 533 8.94 -16.47 -22.11
C TRP A 533 10.22 -15.77 -22.53
N THR A 534 11.19 -16.51 -23.06
CA THR A 534 12.28 -15.94 -23.85
C THR A 534 11.93 -16.02 -25.32
N GLY A 535 12.40 -15.06 -26.13
CA GLY A 535 12.10 -15.04 -27.55
C GLY A 535 12.64 -13.79 -28.25
N VAL A 536 12.14 -13.54 -29.45
CA VAL A 536 12.52 -12.40 -30.29
C VAL A 536 11.36 -11.45 -30.45
N PHE A 537 11.58 -10.17 -30.15
CA PHE A 537 10.68 -9.11 -30.53
C PHE A 537 11.07 -8.59 -31.93
N ASP A 538 10.10 -8.63 -32.86
CA ASP A 538 10.23 -8.03 -34.19
C ASP A 538 9.51 -6.69 -34.22
N ALA A 539 10.25 -5.60 -34.29
CA ALA A 539 9.73 -4.23 -34.29
C ALA A 539 8.87 -3.94 -35.54
N ALA A 540 9.20 -4.53 -36.70
CA ALA A 540 8.46 -4.26 -37.93
C ALA A 540 7.02 -4.78 -37.89
N SER A 541 6.83 -5.97 -37.35
CA SER A 541 5.49 -6.56 -37.15
C SER A 541 4.88 -6.22 -35.80
N ALA A 542 5.66 -5.68 -34.86
CA ALA A 542 5.32 -5.48 -33.45
C ALA A 542 4.82 -6.78 -32.77
N ARG A 543 5.52 -7.89 -33.01
CA ARG A 543 5.21 -9.22 -32.51
C ARG A 543 6.36 -9.80 -31.72
N PHE A 544 6.03 -10.61 -30.73
CA PHE A 544 6.99 -11.44 -30.02
C PHE A 544 6.83 -12.90 -30.43
N THR A 545 7.94 -13.52 -30.83
CA THR A 545 7.99 -14.94 -31.15
C THR A 545 8.72 -15.65 -30.01
N PRO A 546 7.99 -16.38 -29.16
CA PRO A 546 8.62 -17.10 -28.05
C PRO A 546 9.45 -18.28 -28.56
N ASP A 547 10.58 -18.55 -27.89
CA ASP A 547 11.44 -19.73 -28.20
C ASP A 547 10.73 -21.06 -27.88
N GLN A 548 9.71 -21.00 -27.00
CA GLN A 548 8.81 -22.11 -26.66
C GLN A 548 7.41 -21.58 -26.33
N GLU A 549 6.40 -22.36 -26.65
CA GLU A 549 5.00 -21.99 -26.39
C GLU A 549 4.65 -22.02 -24.89
N ALA A 550 5.20 -23.02 -24.16
CA ALA A 550 4.85 -23.24 -22.77
C ALA A 550 5.31 -22.06 -21.88
N PRO A 551 4.41 -21.50 -21.06
CA PRO A 551 4.78 -20.52 -20.05
C PRO A 551 5.71 -21.15 -19.01
N ARG A 552 6.70 -20.38 -18.55
CA ARG A 552 7.55 -20.75 -17.43
C ARG A 552 7.24 -19.90 -16.22
N VAL A 553 7.18 -20.52 -15.06
CA VAL A 553 7.07 -19.82 -13.77
C VAL A 553 8.39 -19.09 -13.53
N PHE A 554 8.31 -17.80 -13.19
CA PHE A 554 9.50 -16.98 -12.95
C PHE A 554 10.11 -17.26 -11.57
N ASP A 555 9.25 -17.34 -10.53
CA ASP A 555 9.64 -17.63 -9.16
C ASP A 555 8.75 -18.73 -8.59
N VAL A 556 9.37 -19.75 -8.00
CA VAL A 556 8.63 -20.94 -7.55
C VAL A 556 8.08 -20.85 -6.13
N GLY A 557 8.08 -19.64 -5.56
CA GLY A 557 7.46 -19.35 -4.26
C GLY A 557 5.93 -19.18 -4.30
N HIS A 558 5.27 -19.51 -5.42
CA HIS A 558 3.81 -19.55 -5.59
C HIS A 558 3.08 -18.27 -5.13
N GLY A 559 3.30 -17.16 -5.85
CA GLY A 559 2.60 -15.90 -5.65
C GLY A 559 3.14 -15.03 -4.50
N HIS A 560 4.31 -15.37 -3.94
CA HIS A 560 5.07 -14.42 -3.13
C HIS A 560 5.88 -13.46 -4.00
N PHE A 561 6.30 -13.87 -5.20
CA PHE A 561 6.82 -13.01 -6.24
C PHE A 561 5.72 -12.80 -7.28
N SER A 562 5.19 -11.59 -7.37
CA SER A 562 4.17 -11.21 -8.34
C SER A 562 4.37 -9.77 -8.78
N GLY A 563 3.54 -9.28 -9.71
CA GLY A 563 3.59 -7.90 -10.15
C GLY A 563 4.96 -7.47 -10.69
N PRO A 564 5.53 -8.15 -11.69
CA PRO A 564 6.83 -7.79 -12.24
C PRO A 564 6.80 -6.41 -12.88
N SER A 565 7.87 -5.63 -12.66
CA SER A 565 8.18 -4.44 -13.42
C SER A 565 9.67 -4.39 -13.68
N GLY A 566 10.13 -3.61 -14.63
CA GLY A 566 11.55 -3.57 -14.91
C GLY A 566 11.96 -2.52 -15.92
N PHE A 567 13.25 -2.38 -16.08
CA PHE A 567 13.88 -1.44 -17.01
C PHE A 567 15.26 -1.92 -17.42
N VAL A 568 15.79 -1.31 -18.47
CA VAL A 568 17.21 -1.41 -18.79
C VAL A 568 17.94 -0.28 -18.09
N ASP A 569 18.82 -0.63 -17.15
CA ASP A 569 19.61 0.35 -16.42
C ASP A 569 20.54 1.11 -17.38
N PRO A 570 20.37 2.44 -17.57
CA PRO A 570 21.18 3.18 -18.54
C PRO A 570 22.66 3.30 -18.13
N LYS A 571 23.00 3.06 -16.86
CA LYS A 571 24.38 3.08 -16.37
C LYS A 571 25.16 1.83 -16.72
N THR A 572 24.49 0.69 -16.76
CA THR A 572 25.15 -0.64 -16.87
C THR A 572 24.66 -1.47 -18.05
N GLY A 573 23.55 -1.11 -18.67
CA GLY A 573 22.89 -1.89 -19.72
C GLY A 573 22.22 -3.17 -19.22
N ARG A 574 22.16 -3.40 -17.90
CA ARG A 574 21.50 -4.58 -17.30
C ARG A 574 19.98 -4.46 -17.36
N SER A 575 19.32 -5.54 -17.67
CA SER A 575 17.88 -5.68 -17.45
C SER A 575 17.64 -6.00 -15.98
N ILE A 576 16.97 -5.08 -15.28
CA ILE A 576 16.67 -5.20 -13.84
C ILE A 576 15.16 -5.30 -13.67
N VAL A 577 14.72 -6.24 -12.84
CA VAL A 577 13.32 -6.50 -12.53
C VAL A 577 13.07 -6.30 -11.03
N PHE A 578 11.93 -5.69 -10.72
CA PHE A 578 11.35 -5.53 -9.40
C PHE A 578 10.06 -6.33 -9.31
N SER A 579 9.64 -6.63 -8.09
CA SER A 579 8.40 -7.36 -7.80
C SER A 579 7.81 -6.94 -6.49
N ILE A 580 6.56 -7.31 -6.25
CA ILE A 580 5.99 -7.31 -4.91
C ILE A 580 6.19 -8.68 -4.25
N ALA A 581 6.49 -8.66 -2.95
CA ALA A 581 6.41 -9.81 -2.06
C ALA A 581 5.21 -9.64 -1.14
N GLN A 582 4.13 -10.32 -1.44
CA GLN A 582 2.89 -10.21 -0.68
C GLN A 582 3.02 -10.75 0.75
N GLY A 583 2.39 -10.07 1.72
CA GLY A 583 2.48 -10.44 3.15
C GLY A 583 1.84 -11.79 3.49
N ARG A 584 0.75 -12.14 2.82
CA ARG A 584 0.01 -13.40 3.04
C ARG A 584 -0.43 -13.59 4.50
N ARG A 585 -0.74 -12.50 5.19
CA ARG A 585 -1.33 -12.48 6.53
C ARG A 585 -2.84 -12.27 6.47
N SER A 586 -3.52 -12.46 7.61
CA SER A 586 -4.92 -12.09 7.74
C SER A 586 -5.08 -10.55 7.68
N LEU A 587 -6.27 -10.08 7.26
CA LEU A 587 -6.59 -8.64 7.31
C LEU A 587 -6.43 -8.05 8.70
N GLN A 588 -6.76 -8.85 9.75
CA GLN A 588 -6.59 -8.42 11.13
C GLN A 588 -5.12 -8.27 11.50
N ASP A 589 -4.25 -9.19 11.08
CA ASP A 589 -2.82 -9.09 11.33
C ASP A 589 -2.20 -7.90 10.59
N GLU A 590 -2.65 -7.61 9.36
CA GLU A 590 -2.20 -6.41 8.61
C GLU A 590 -2.68 -5.12 9.27
N HIS A 591 -3.95 -5.09 9.70
CA HIS A 591 -4.49 -3.96 10.46
C HIS A 591 -3.68 -3.68 11.73
N ASP A 592 -3.43 -4.71 12.52
CA ASP A 592 -2.77 -4.59 13.82
C ASP A 592 -1.26 -4.31 13.70
N ALA A 593 -0.63 -4.74 12.60
CA ALA A 593 0.75 -4.45 12.30
C ALA A 593 0.98 -3.03 11.75
N GLY A 594 -0.02 -2.44 11.10
CA GLY A 594 0.08 -1.12 10.48
C GLY A 594 0.87 -1.07 9.17
N TRP A 595 1.21 -2.24 8.60
CA TRP A 595 1.89 -2.37 7.32
C TRP A 595 1.48 -3.67 6.61
N ALA A 596 1.55 -3.67 5.27
CA ALA A 596 1.31 -4.85 4.45
C ALA A 596 2.18 -4.83 3.20
N HIS A 597 2.80 -5.96 2.93
CA HIS A 597 3.68 -6.21 1.78
C HIS A 597 5.04 -5.47 1.84
N ASN A 598 5.91 -5.79 0.91
CA ASN A 598 7.16 -5.10 0.58
C ASN A 598 7.57 -5.48 -0.84
N ALA A 599 8.52 -4.77 -1.43
CA ALA A 599 9.16 -5.18 -2.68
C ALA A 599 10.07 -6.40 -2.46
N GLY A 600 10.16 -7.28 -3.44
CA GLY A 600 11.26 -8.25 -3.54
C GLY A 600 12.59 -7.54 -3.79
N LEU A 601 13.70 -8.24 -3.60
CA LEU A 601 15.02 -7.72 -3.98
C LEU A 601 15.09 -7.53 -5.51
N PRO A 602 15.68 -6.44 -5.99
CA PRO A 602 15.86 -6.25 -7.41
C PRO A 602 16.80 -7.32 -7.99
N VAL A 603 16.41 -7.87 -9.14
CA VAL A 603 17.18 -8.96 -9.82
C VAL A 603 17.60 -8.54 -11.21
N THR A 604 18.80 -8.99 -11.62
CA THR A 604 19.28 -8.89 -12.99
C THR A 604 18.92 -10.13 -13.78
N LEU A 605 18.57 -9.92 -15.05
CA LEU A 605 18.25 -10.98 -15.99
C LEU A 605 19.30 -11.05 -17.11
N SER A 606 19.69 -12.26 -17.51
CA SER A 606 20.58 -12.51 -18.65
C SER A 606 20.36 -13.91 -19.22
N LEU A 607 20.94 -14.20 -20.38
CA LEU A 607 20.96 -15.56 -20.93
C LEU A 607 22.23 -16.29 -20.50
N GLY A 608 22.08 -17.54 -20.09
CA GLY A 608 23.21 -18.49 -19.99
C GLY A 608 23.68 -19.00 -21.32
N ALA A 609 24.85 -19.63 -21.33
CA ALA A 609 25.42 -20.29 -22.55
C ALA A 609 24.51 -21.40 -23.11
N ASP A 610 23.66 -21.98 -22.29
CA ASP A 610 22.65 -22.99 -22.64
C ASP A 610 21.36 -22.37 -23.21
N GLY A 611 21.30 -21.03 -23.37
CA GLY A 611 20.12 -20.28 -23.79
C GLY A 611 19.01 -20.12 -22.70
N GLY A 612 19.21 -20.65 -21.51
CA GLY A 612 18.28 -20.52 -20.39
C GLY A 612 18.40 -19.16 -19.70
N LEU A 613 17.28 -18.65 -19.19
CA LEU A 613 17.27 -17.42 -18.41
C LEU A 613 18.08 -17.59 -17.12
N ARG A 614 18.86 -16.58 -16.79
CA ARG A 614 19.57 -16.42 -15.52
C ARG A 614 18.93 -15.30 -14.72
N VAL A 615 18.72 -15.57 -13.44
CA VAL A 615 18.14 -14.63 -12.45
C VAL A 615 19.10 -14.55 -11.27
N ALA A 616 19.59 -13.35 -11.01
CA ALA A 616 20.50 -13.12 -9.90
C ALA A 616 20.15 -11.80 -9.19
N PRO A 617 20.22 -11.72 -7.85
CA PRO A 617 20.09 -10.46 -7.15
C PRO A 617 21.18 -9.49 -7.61
N ILE A 618 20.87 -8.18 -7.64
CA ILE A 618 21.82 -7.16 -8.08
C ILE A 618 23.09 -7.17 -7.24
N ALA A 619 24.22 -6.82 -7.87
CA ALA A 619 25.53 -6.87 -7.20
C ALA A 619 25.62 -5.85 -6.05
N GLU A 620 24.91 -4.74 -6.14
CA GLU A 620 24.90 -3.63 -5.19
C GLU A 620 24.43 -4.06 -3.80
N LEU A 621 23.68 -5.16 -3.67
CA LEU A 621 23.23 -5.68 -2.38
C LEU A 621 24.38 -6.02 -1.41
N VAL A 622 25.61 -6.18 -1.90
CA VAL A 622 26.79 -6.37 -1.03
C VAL A 622 27.02 -5.18 -0.08
N THR A 623 26.50 -4.01 -0.41
CA THR A 623 26.56 -2.80 0.46
C THR A 623 25.75 -2.96 1.75
N LEU A 624 24.81 -3.90 1.79
CA LEU A 624 24.05 -4.27 2.99
C LEU A 624 24.86 -5.09 4.00
N ARG A 625 25.98 -5.72 3.59
CA ARG A 625 26.80 -6.56 4.45
C ARG A 625 27.46 -5.73 5.55
N ARG A 626 27.23 -6.10 6.83
CA ARG A 626 27.79 -5.45 8.03
C ARG A 626 28.94 -6.22 8.61
N ALA A 627 28.69 -7.43 9.07
CA ALA A 627 29.67 -8.32 9.65
C ALA A 627 29.65 -9.65 8.94
N GLN A 628 30.80 -10.17 8.59
CA GLN A 628 30.94 -11.55 8.18
C GLN A 628 30.97 -12.44 9.42
N LEU A 629 29.92 -13.26 9.59
CA LEU A 629 29.72 -14.11 10.74
C LEU A 629 30.38 -15.47 10.58
N LEU A 630 30.52 -15.93 9.31
CA LEU A 630 31.13 -17.22 8.99
C LEU A 630 31.79 -17.16 7.60
N ASP A 631 32.97 -17.81 7.50
CA ASP A 631 33.63 -18.15 6.22
C ASP A 631 34.29 -19.51 6.36
N LEU A 632 33.69 -20.54 5.79
CA LEU A 632 34.22 -21.90 5.74
C LEU A 632 34.51 -22.31 4.30
N ARG A 633 35.58 -23.09 4.13
CA ARG A 633 35.96 -23.62 2.82
C ARG A 633 36.41 -25.07 2.97
N ASP A 634 35.93 -25.91 2.04
CA ASP A 634 36.31 -27.33 1.87
C ASP A 634 36.22 -28.15 3.18
N VAL A 635 35.06 -28.03 3.87
CA VAL A 635 34.79 -28.73 5.13
C VAL A 635 33.76 -29.86 4.93
N THR A 636 33.69 -30.77 5.90
CA THR A 636 32.63 -31.78 5.94
C THR A 636 31.29 -31.20 6.36
N ALA A 637 30.18 -31.83 5.98
CA ALA A 637 28.82 -31.39 6.38
C ALA A 637 28.65 -31.30 7.92
N PRO A 638 29.15 -32.24 8.75
CA PRO A 638 29.09 -32.10 10.20
C PRO A 638 29.84 -30.89 10.76
N GLN A 639 31.01 -30.54 10.20
CA GLN A 639 31.76 -29.35 10.59
C GLN A 639 31.00 -28.05 10.28
N ALA A 640 30.41 -27.98 9.07
CA ALA A 640 29.59 -26.82 8.68
C ALA A 640 28.31 -26.71 9.52
N ALA A 641 27.63 -27.83 9.80
CA ALA A 641 26.45 -27.86 10.65
C ALA A 641 26.75 -27.36 12.08
N ALA A 642 27.86 -27.82 12.66
CA ALA A 642 28.30 -27.37 13.99
C ALA A 642 28.59 -25.86 14.03
N ALA A 643 29.20 -25.32 12.97
CA ALA A 643 29.47 -23.89 12.86
C ALA A 643 28.19 -23.05 12.70
N LEU A 644 27.20 -23.53 11.94
CA LEU A 644 25.91 -22.86 11.79
C LEU A 644 25.07 -22.85 13.06
N ALA A 645 25.14 -23.92 13.87
CA ALA A 645 24.33 -24.06 15.07
C ALA A 645 24.57 -22.97 16.12
N GLY A 646 25.72 -22.28 16.05
CA GLY A 646 26.06 -21.15 16.93
C GLY A 646 25.66 -19.78 16.35
N LEU A 647 25.08 -19.73 15.16
CA LEU A 647 24.71 -18.48 14.52
C LEU A 647 23.23 -18.15 14.69
N HIS A 648 22.97 -16.90 15.03
CA HIS A 648 21.63 -16.36 15.23
C HIS A 648 21.44 -15.08 14.43
N GLY A 649 20.24 -14.88 13.89
CA GLY A 649 19.91 -13.63 13.20
C GLY A 649 18.65 -13.74 12.35
N VAL A 650 18.04 -12.58 12.12
CA VAL A 650 16.81 -12.43 11.33
C VAL A 650 17.01 -11.55 10.10
N ALA A 651 18.20 -11.00 9.91
CA ALA A 651 18.60 -10.22 8.74
C ALA A 651 19.98 -10.71 8.27
N LEU A 652 20.00 -11.67 7.38
CA LEU A 652 21.20 -12.42 6.99
C LEU A 652 21.28 -12.61 5.47
N GLU A 653 22.52 -12.69 4.96
CA GLU A 653 22.84 -13.29 3.67
C GLU A 653 23.67 -14.55 3.89
N VAL A 654 23.30 -15.64 3.19
CA VAL A 654 24.02 -16.89 3.23
C VAL A 654 24.40 -17.31 1.80
N GLU A 655 25.69 -17.53 1.55
CA GLU A 655 26.19 -18.17 0.34
C GLU A 655 26.66 -19.59 0.69
N LEU A 656 26.01 -20.61 0.10
CA LEU A 656 26.33 -22.02 0.31
C LEU A 656 26.68 -22.66 -1.03
N GLU A 657 27.81 -23.36 -1.07
CA GLU A 657 28.20 -24.23 -2.20
C GLU A 657 28.45 -25.65 -1.69
N LEU A 658 27.66 -26.61 -2.17
CA LEU A 658 27.82 -28.03 -1.88
C LEU A 658 28.36 -28.78 -3.10
N ALA A 659 29.34 -29.65 -2.89
CA ALA A 659 29.85 -30.51 -3.93
C ALA A 659 28.77 -31.43 -4.52
N PRO A 660 28.89 -31.84 -5.79
CA PRO A 660 28.04 -32.90 -6.34
C PRO A 660 28.14 -34.15 -5.47
N SER A 661 27.02 -34.87 -5.33
CA SER A 661 26.96 -36.10 -4.54
C SER A 661 26.08 -37.13 -5.24
N ALA A 662 26.52 -38.40 -5.18
CA ALA A 662 25.74 -39.52 -5.69
C ALA A 662 24.55 -39.89 -4.78
N LYS A 663 24.56 -39.46 -3.51
CA LYS A 663 23.47 -39.73 -2.58
C LYS A 663 22.31 -38.78 -2.88
N ALA A 664 21.13 -39.33 -3.10
CA ALA A 664 19.89 -38.57 -3.26
C ALA A 664 19.39 -38.07 -1.90
N GLY A 665 18.78 -36.89 -1.88
CA GLY A 665 18.14 -36.36 -0.67
C GLY A 665 18.09 -34.83 -0.64
N LYS A 666 17.64 -34.30 0.49
CA LYS A 666 17.50 -32.86 0.73
C LYS A 666 18.85 -32.22 1.01
N ARG A 667 19.18 -31.11 0.31
CA ARG A 667 20.39 -30.29 0.47
C ARG A 667 20.04 -28.81 0.49
N GLY A 668 20.48 -28.11 1.52
CA GLY A 668 20.16 -26.69 1.72
C GLY A 668 20.33 -26.24 3.16
N LEU A 669 19.37 -25.45 3.64
CA LEU A 669 19.43 -24.79 4.94
C LEU A 669 18.12 -24.96 5.73
N ALA A 670 18.23 -25.05 7.05
CA ALA A 670 17.15 -24.79 7.98
C ALA A 670 17.27 -23.34 8.48
N LEU A 671 16.16 -22.63 8.49
CA LEU A 671 16.06 -21.21 8.78
C LEU A 671 15.11 -20.97 9.94
N ARG A 672 15.38 -19.91 10.72
CA ARG A 672 14.53 -19.51 11.86
C ARG A 672 14.30 -20.70 12.79
N VAL A 673 15.40 -21.39 13.11
CA VAL A 673 15.39 -22.58 13.98
C VAL A 673 15.32 -22.18 15.43
N ALA A 674 14.29 -22.67 16.16
CA ALA A 674 14.23 -22.51 17.60
C ALA A 674 15.25 -23.44 18.30
N PRO A 675 15.77 -23.12 19.50
CA PRO A 675 16.79 -23.92 20.19
C PRO A 675 16.40 -25.38 20.41
N ASP A 676 15.11 -25.65 20.65
CA ASP A 676 14.54 -26.98 20.82
C ASP A 676 14.02 -27.59 19.51
N GLN A 677 14.23 -26.93 18.36
CA GLN A 677 13.77 -27.31 17.02
C GLN A 677 12.24 -27.41 16.87
N ALA A 678 11.48 -26.88 17.81
CA ALA A 678 10.02 -26.88 17.73
C ALA A 678 9.49 -26.01 16.59
N GLU A 679 10.25 -24.98 16.18
CA GLU A 679 9.99 -24.18 14.99
C GLU A 679 11.24 -24.19 14.11
N ALA A 680 11.06 -24.49 12.83
CA ALA A 680 12.08 -24.42 11.79
C ALA A 680 11.43 -24.40 10.40
N THR A 681 12.04 -23.65 9.46
CA THR A 681 11.70 -23.67 8.04
C THR A 681 12.83 -24.34 7.28
N GLN A 682 12.52 -25.27 6.38
CA GLN A 682 13.52 -25.96 5.55
C GLN A 682 13.50 -25.43 4.12
N LEU A 683 14.63 -24.94 3.61
CA LEU A 683 14.85 -24.55 2.22
C LEU A 683 15.89 -25.51 1.61
N TYR A 684 15.53 -26.25 0.57
CA TYR A 684 16.40 -27.29 0.02
C TYR A 684 16.12 -27.61 -1.44
N VAL A 685 17.14 -28.14 -2.10
CA VAL A 685 16.99 -28.91 -3.33
C VAL A 685 16.86 -30.39 -2.93
N ASP A 686 15.75 -31.00 -3.28
CA ASP A 686 15.54 -32.45 -3.18
C ASP A 686 16.05 -33.11 -4.47
N THR A 687 17.24 -33.69 -4.40
CA THR A 687 17.88 -34.33 -5.57
C THR A 687 17.26 -35.66 -5.96
N ALA A 688 16.44 -36.28 -5.10
CA ALA A 688 15.68 -37.49 -5.46
C ALA A 688 14.47 -37.14 -6.36
N ARG A 689 13.88 -35.95 -6.14
CA ARG A 689 12.69 -35.49 -6.88
C ARG A 689 13.02 -34.42 -7.91
N ASN A 690 14.27 -33.95 -7.96
CA ASN A 690 14.71 -32.80 -8.77
C ASN A 690 13.83 -31.57 -8.56
N ARG A 691 13.70 -31.14 -7.31
CA ARG A 691 12.88 -29.98 -6.94
C ARG A 691 13.60 -29.04 -5.98
N LEU A 692 13.47 -27.73 -6.21
CA LEU A 692 13.72 -26.69 -5.20
C LEU A 692 12.46 -26.47 -4.40
N GLU A 693 12.55 -26.57 -3.06
CA GLU A 693 11.39 -26.46 -2.17
C GLU A 693 11.72 -25.64 -0.90
N ILE A 694 10.70 -24.96 -0.39
CA ILE A 694 10.64 -24.43 0.95
C ILE A 694 9.52 -25.15 1.72
N ASP A 695 9.86 -25.83 2.80
CA ASP A 695 8.93 -26.49 3.69
C ASP A 695 8.70 -25.64 4.93
N ARG A 696 7.50 -25.05 5.03
CA ARG A 696 7.05 -24.18 6.09
C ARG A 696 6.16 -24.90 7.11
N SER A 697 6.00 -26.21 7.02
CA SER A 697 5.13 -26.98 7.90
C SER A 697 5.52 -26.87 9.36
N GLY A 698 6.82 -26.71 9.64
CA GLY A 698 7.38 -26.48 10.97
C GLY A 698 7.75 -25.04 11.28
N SER A 699 7.39 -24.05 10.43
CA SER A 699 7.83 -22.65 10.62
C SER A 699 7.22 -21.98 11.84
N ALA A 700 6.05 -22.43 12.31
CA ALA A 700 5.35 -21.89 13.46
C ALA A 700 4.54 -22.98 14.15
N THR A 701 4.54 -22.97 15.48
CA THR A 701 3.73 -23.90 16.29
C THR A 701 2.23 -23.60 16.22
N ARG A 702 1.88 -22.35 15.90
CA ARG A 702 0.51 -21.94 15.54
C ARG A 702 0.55 -21.34 14.15
N ARG A 703 -0.16 -21.92 13.20
CA ARG A 703 -0.31 -21.32 11.86
C ARG A 703 -0.94 -19.94 11.98
N GLN A 704 -0.23 -18.94 11.50
CA GLN A 704 -0.71 -17.55 11.40
C GLN A 704 -1.29 -17.25 10.01
N ASP A 705 -1.13 -18.19 9.10
CA ASP A 705 -1.76 -18.16 7.78
C ASP A 705 -3.26 -18.13 7.98
N GLY A 706 -3.78 -16.96 8.27
CA GLY A 706 -5.22 -16.78 8.42
C GLY A 706 -5.91 -17.36 7.21
N GLY A 707 -6.80 -18.35 7.41
CA GLY A 707 -7.70 -18.82 6.36
C GLY A 707 -8.68 -17.75 5.89
N GLY A 708 -8.31 -16.46 6.04
CA GLY A 708 -9.02 -15.29 5.63
C GLY A 708 -8.48 -14.73 4.31
N LYS A 709 -9.32 -14.01 3.59
CA LYS A 709 -8.95 -13.26 2.40
C LYS A 709 -7.97 -12.16 2.83
N GLY A 710 -6.72 -12.21 2.36
CA GLY A 710 -5.78 -11.10 2.55
C GLY A 710 -6.24 -9.83 1.84
N SER A 711 -5.63 -8.69 2.16
CA SER A 711 -5.96 -7.37 1.62
C SER A 711 -5.57 -7.18 0.14
N GLY A 712 -4.89 -8.15 -0.44
CA GLY A 712 -4.59 -8.13 -1.87
C GLY A 712 -5.83 -8.44 -2.71
N MET A 713 -5.93 -7.89 -3.91
CA MET A 713 -6.98 -8.22 -4.89
C MET A 713 -7.03 -9.72 -5.23
N VAL A 714 -6.03 -10.46 -4.82
CA VAL A 714 -5.93 -11.91 -5.00
C VAL A 714 -6.58 -12.57 -3.80
N GLY A 715 -7.87 -12.63 -3.81
CA GLY A 715 -8.68 -13.37 -2.83
C GLY A 715 -8.51 -14.88 -2.95
N ASN A 716 -7.34 -15.39 -3.25
CA ASN A 716 -7.09 -16.80 -3.37
C ASN A 716 -5.73 -17.12 -2.77
N ASN A 717 -5.76 -17.84 -1.67
CA ASN A 717 -4.67 -18.48 -0.97
C ASN A 717 -4.02 -17.66 0.15
N ALA A 718 -4.81 -17.21 1.11
CA ALA A 718 -4.28 -17.10 2.46
C ALA A 718 -3.67 -18.48 2.80
N GLY A 719 -2.39 -18.50 3.09
CA GLY A 719 -1.75 -19.68 3.62
C GLY A 719 -1.16 -20.67 2.63
N GLY A 720 -0.97 -20.45 1.39
CA GLY A 720 -0.34 -21.35 0.42
C GLY A 720 0.07 -22.75 0.91
N ALA A 721 0.37 -23.70 0.08
CA ALA A 721 0.83 -25.03 0.49
C ALA A 721 1.96 -24.93 1.53
N ALA A 722 1.96 -25.78 2.55
CA ALA A 722 3.02 -25.81 3.56
C ALA A 722 4.40 -26.03 2.90
N VAL A 723 4.45 -26.77 1.81
CA VAL A 723 5.61 -26.95 0.95
C VAL A 723 5.36 -26.25 -0.38
N GLN A 724 6.22 -25.32 -0.74
CA GLN A 724 6.21 -24.58 -2.01
C GLN A 724 7.50 -24.87 -2.78
N GLY A 725 7.46 -24.80 -4.09
CA GLY A 725 8.65 -25.01 -4.90
C GLY A 725 8.35 -25.43 -6.33
N GLY A 726 9.39 -25.68 -7.11
CA GLY A 726 9.31 -26.04 -8.52
C GLY A 726 10.40 -27.02 -8.95
N ASP A 727 10.30 -27.49 -10.20
CA ASP A 727 11.25 -28.43 -10.79
C ASP A 727 12.64 -27.80 -10.92
N PHE A 728 13.65 -28.48 -10.42
CA PHE A 728 15.04 -28.05 -10.48
C PHE A 728 16.00 -29.22 -10.36
N ALA A 729 16.67 -29.54 -11.45
CA ALA A 729 17.70 -30.58 -11.49
C ALA A 729 19.10 -29.98 -11.44
N LEU A 730 19.97 -30.47 -10.57
CA LEU A 730 21.40 -30.08 -10.53
C LEU A 730 22.20 -30.59 -11.73
N GLY A 731 21.83 -31.75 -12.30
CA GLY A 731 22.51 -32.27 -13.47
C GLY A 731 23.99 -32.62 -13.25
N GLY A 732 24.39 -32.91 -12.00
CA GLY A 732 25.78 -33.18 -11.63
C GLY A 732 26.60 -31.92 -11.28
N GLU A 733 26.01 -30.74 -11.33
CA GLU A 733 26.66 -29.49 -10.89
C GLU A 733 26.69 -29.40 -9.37
N PRO A 734 27.62 -28.59 -8.77
CA PRO A 734 27.53 -28.17 -7.40
C PRO A 734 26.22 -27.42 -7.14
N LEU A 735 25.62 -27.61 -5.96
CA LEU A 735 24.53 -26.73 -5.51
C LEU A 735 25.12 -25.40 -5.06
N ARG A 736 24.76 -24.32 -5.72
CA ARG A 736 25.08 -22.93 -5.32
C ARG A 736 23.79 -22.26 -4.91
N LEU A 737 23.68 -21.97 -3.61
CA LEU A 737 22.53 -21.29 -3.00
C LEU A 737 22.98 -19.94 -2.46
N ARG A 738 22.35 -18.87 -2.91
CA ARG A 738 22.42 -17.54 -2.30
C ARG A 738 21.08 -17.23 -1.69
N LEU A 739 21.06 -17.00 -0.38
CA LEU A 739 19.85 -16.80 0.42
C LEU A 739 19.89 -15.44 1.08
N PHE A 740 18.75 -14.77 1.10
CA PHE A 740 18.48 -13.56 1.88
C PHE A 740 17.33 -13.83 2.86
N LEU A 741 17.59 -13.58 4.14
CA LEU A 741 16.62 -13.65 5.23
C LEU A 741 16.42 -12.26 5.81
N ASP A 742 15.18 -11.77 5.90
CA ASP A 742 14.88 -10.43 6.42
C ASP A 742 13.53 -10.41 7.15
N GLY A 743 13.56 -10.49 8.47
CA GLY A 743 12.34 -10.59 9.27
C GLY A 743 11.50 -11.81 8.86
N SER A 744 10.37 -11.54 8.19
CA SER A 744 9.52 -12.60 7.63
C SER A 744 9.91 -13.03 6.22
N MET A 745 10.76 -12.28 5.51
CA MET A 745 11.11 -12.55 4.11
C MET A 745 12.19 -13.61 3.97
N VAL A 746 12.02 -14.46 2.97
CA VAL A 746 13.02 -15.43 2.50
C VAL A 746 13.10 -15.34 0.99
N GLU A 747 14.27 -15.02 0.45
CA GLU A 747 14.57 -15.09 -0.97
C GLU A 747 15.77 -15.97 -1.24
N ALA A 748 15.63 -16.93 -2.14
CA ALA A 748 16.65 -17.89 -2.49
C ALA A 748 16.90 -17.91 -4.00
N TYR A 749 18.15 -17.90 -4.38
CA TYR A 749 18.62 -17.98 -5.78
C TYR A 749 19.53 -19.19 -5.94
N VAL A 750 19.11 -20.14 -6.78
CA VAL A 750 19.80 -21.42 -6.93
C VAL A 750 20.46 -21.52 -8.30
N ASN A 751 21.77 -21.67 -8.33
CA ASN A 751 22.63 -21.75 -9.52
C ASN A 751 22.34 -20.63 -10.56
N GLN A 752 21.78 -19.50 -10.12
CA GLN A 752 21.26 -18.41 -10.96
C GLN A 752 20.20 -18.86 -12.00
N ARG A 753 19.65 -20.05 -11.86
CA ARG A 753 18.68 -20.63 -12.81
C ARG A 753 17.24 -20.54 -12.30
N LEU A 754 17.04 -20.45 -10.98
CA LEU A 754 15.73 -20.42 -10.37
C LEU A 754 15.75 -19.58 -9.09
N SER A 755 14.68 -18.83 -8.85
CA SER A 755 14.42 -18.12 -7.59
C SER A 755 13.22 -18.72 -6.86
N LEU A 756 13.22 -18.53 -5.55
CA LEU A 756 12.13 -18.87 -4.66
C LEU A 756 11.99 -17.77 -3.62
N THR A 757 10.87 -17.05 -3.67
CA THR A 757 10.49 -16.02 -2.70
C THR A 757 9.39 -16.54 -1.79
N SER A 758 9.51 -16.35 -0.49
CA SER A 758 8.52 -16.84 0.48
C SER A 758 8.45 -15.98 1.73
N ARG A 759 7.43 -16.24 2.56
CA ARG A 759 7.22 -15.64 3.87
C ARG A 759 7.17 -16.69 4.95
N ILE A 760 7.80 -16.38 6.08
CA ILE A 760 7.79 -17.21 7.30
C ILE A 760 7.50 -16.33 8.51
N TYR A 761 6.63 -16.80 9.42
CA TYR A 761 6.18 -16.07 10.59
C TYR A 761 6.33 -16.93 11.86
N PRO A 762 7.55 -17.12 12.38
CA PRO A 762 7.74 -17.86 13.62
C PRO A 762 7.01 -17.21 14.80
N ASN A 763 6.39 -18.00 15.67
CA ASN A 763 5.74 -17.47 16.86
C ASN A 763 6.75 -17.14 17.95
N ARG A 764 7.83 -17.91 18.01
CA ARG A 764 8.85 -17.79 19.05
C ARG A 764 9.84 -16.67 18.74
N PRO A 765 10.17 -15.80 19.70
CA PRO A 765 11.16 -14.75 19.53
C PRO A 765 12.59 -15.29 19.38
N ASP A 766 12.88 -16.49 19.93
CA ASP A 766 14.16 -17.18 19.87
C ASP A 766 14.29 -18.15 18.69
N ALA A 767 13.33 -18.17 17.77
CA ALA A 767 13.43 -18.85 16.49
C ALA A 767 14.23 -17.97 15.51
N ASP A 768 15.56 -17.91 15.67
CA ASP A 768 16.50 -17.10 14.89
C ASP A 768 17.76 -17.87 14.46
N GLY A 769 17.84 -19.16 14.78
CA GLY A 769 18.97 -20.03 14.44
C GLY A 769 18.99 -20.47 12.98
N LEU A 770 20.15 -21.01 12.58
CA LEU A 770 20.42 -21.62 11.26
C LEU A 770 20.84 -23.08 11.42
N GLY A 771 20.57 -23.90 10.39
CA GLY A 771 21.04 -25.29 10.30
C GLY A 771 21.38 -25.67 8.88
N LEU A 772 22.22 -26.69 8.72
CA LEU A 772 22.56 -27.29 7.43
C LEU A 772 21.69 -28.52 7.16
N LEU A 773 21.13 -28.60 5.95
CA LEU A 773 20.51 -29.81 5.41
C LEU A 773 21.50 -30.43 4.41
N ALA A 774 22.06 -31.60 4.74
CA ALA A 774 23.02 -32.28 3.94
C ALA A 774 22.95 -33.79 4.19
N GLN A 775 23.49 -34.58 3.25
CA GLN A 775 23.60 -36.04 3.39
C GLN A 775 24.95 -36.39 4.03
N GLU A 776 25.00 -37.55 4.67
CA GLU A 776 26.25 -38.09 5.20
C GLU A 776 27.28 -38.24 4.09
N GLY A 777 28.49 -37.67 4.27
CA GLY A 777 29.58 -37.65 3.29
C GLY A 777 29.53 -36.46 2.32
N ASP A 778 28.52 -35.62 2.38
CA ASP A 778 28.51 -34.36 1.60
C ASP A 778 29.68 -33.46 2.04
N ARG A 779 30.25 -32.75 1.06
CA ARG A 779 31.28 -31.73 1.30
C ARG A 779 30.73 -30.34 1.01
N VAL A 780 31.03 -29.44 1.91
CA VAL A 780 30.73 -28.00 1.79
C VAL A 780 31.97 -27.32 1.17
N LEU A 781 31.89 -26.97 -0.12
CA LEU A 781 32.98 -26.29 -0.84
C LEU A 781 33.17 -24.85 -0.30
N SER A 782 32.05 -24.16 -0.01
CA SER A 782 32.05 -22.81 0.59
C SER A 782 30.78 -22.59 1.38
N LEU A 783 30.89 -21.95 2.55
CA LEU A 783 29.77 -21.47 3.34
C LEU A 783 30.14 -20.14 3.96
N LYS A 784 29.42 -19.08 3.58
CA LYS A 784 29.62 -17.74 4.12
C LYS A 784 28.32 -17.19 4.63
N VAL A 785 28.36 -16.49 5.75
CA VAL A 785 27.20 -15.83 6.35
C VAL A 785 27.58 -14.40 6.73
N TRP A 786 26.71 -13.47 6.36
CA TRP A 786 26.82 -12.05 6.75
C TRP A 786 25.56 -11.60 7.47
N ALA A 787 25.76 -10.77 8.48
CA ALA A 787 24.68 -9.93 9.02
C ALA A 787 24.43 -8.79 8.05
N LEU A 788 23.15 -8.52 7.76
CA LEU A 788 22.72 -7.45 6.85
C LEU A 788 22.01 -6.32 7.59
N GLY A 789 22.02 -5.14 7.02
CA GLY A 789 21.25 -3.98 7.51
C GLY A 789 21.46 -2.74 6.66
N LEU A 790 20.54 -1.81 6.72
CA LEU A 790 20.73 -0.46 6.17
C LEU A 790 21.68 0.34 7.08
N ASN A 791 22.42 1.28 6.52
CA ASN A 791 23.20 2.23 7.32
C ASN A 791 22.27 3.09 8.18
N GLU A 792 22.57 3.29 9.45
CA GLU A 792 21.78 4.04 10.44
C GLU A 792 21.66 5.55 10.17
N LYS A 793 21.83 6.00 8.95
CA LYS A 793 21.59 7.40 8.56
C LYS A 793 20.41 7.46 7.58
N ARG A 794 19.20 7.22 8.11
CA ARG A 794 17.99 7.81 7.56
C ARG A 794 17.78 9.13 8.31
N ASN A 795 18.39 10.21 7.86
CA ASN A 795 18.03 11.57 8.24
C ASN A 795 16.87 12.03 7.37
#